data_27682da8f5a53ec93fb3c8fce62b7880
#
_entry.id   27682da8f5a53ec93fb3c8fce62b7880
#
_cell.length_a   1.000
_cell.length_b   1.000
_cell.length_c   1.000
_cell.angle_alpha   90.00
_cell.angle_beta   90.00
_cell.angle_gamma   90.00
#
_symmetry.space_group_name_H-M   'P 1'
#
loop_
_entity.id
_entity.type
_entity.pdbx_description
1 polymer ?
#
loop_
_entity_poly.entity_id
_entity_poly.type
_entity_poly.pdbx_seq_one_letter_code
_entity_poly.pdbx_strand_id
1 'polypeptide(L)'
;RFGCRTIEATPDCGLLVNHKRVLIKGVCIHHDFGCLGSAFEYSAAKRQLEILKSMGVNSIRTGHTPPAPQFMDLADEMGILMDVESFDCWRSGKNPYDYGRFFDEWQEKDVAAWIRRDRNHPSLLFWCIGNEIYDTHAGSEGADTMRMLLAEVAAHDPARNGIPTLGSNYMPWENTQHCADIIKVAGYNYGERLYASHHEKHPDWVIYGSETSSIVQSRGIYHFPLSQSLLSDDDLQCSSLGNSRTSWGAESWDVCLQSEQRWPFTLGQYLWTGWDYIGEPTPYHTRSSYFGTIDTAGFPKDAYYVVQAAWLDPKTHPMVHLFPYWDFNEGQLIDLCACTNAHSVELFVNGESLGRKVLDSAKGRTASWQTPYRSGSVKVVAYDENGKVVATDEQDSFDDSAMVCLQADRKTISGDGRELAFITITTRDKNGNPVRNANDRVTVRVNGAGVLVGLDNGDSADPDEYQTDSRRLFSGMLLAVVAGNGRTGTITVDVTAPGLRPAVLTLNAAPFEGPVRRRLPPLTFGGSTQKIPVRKLTLTAERTALDKEHPVTHITAARRPAAATFTDIEWQLTDDKGVPAVNAAMQPDGDVLTVTALGDGTLRVRALVRNGHNAPQLISQLELSISGIGQLHKNPYEFISASRFDASFGDIGNGNERGVSTSRTGRSWVLFDDIDFGPDGADTVELPIFVLDGEPTTFRFWDGEPYAEGSTMIGERVYHKPKQWNVYQPDTFKLDKLLRGIGRFAVELNVKVHIKGFTFTRHSRAWDTLAAGACDAVYGDSFTRDGSRVLGIGNNVSLLFDRMDFGETGCCGIRITGRSPLPANTVHLMFAAADGGETERRVVEFGPQADWGEQTFTFEPVTGARQVTFLFLPGTQFDFDSFTF
;
A
#
# COMPACT_ATOMS: atom_id res chain seq x y z
N ARG A 1 -30.21 32.12 18.78
CA ARG A 1 -30.17 30.91 19.60
C ARG A 1 -28.82 30.87 20.30
N PHE A 2 -28.75 30.25 21.48
CA PHE A 2 -27.51 29.98 22.18
C PHE A 2 -27.63 28.60 22.84
N GLY A 3 -26.50 27.95 23.10
CA GLY A 3 -26.43 26.67 23.79
C GLY A 3 -25.53 26.78 25.04
N CYS A 4 -25.84 25.98 26.04
CA CYS A 4 -25.02 25.84 27.25
C CYS A 4 -24.70 24.37 27.48
N ARG A 5 -23.47 24.09 27.88
CA ARG A 5 -23.03 22.76 28.25
C ARG A 5 -21.93 22.79 29.31
N THR A 6 -21.71 21.69 29.98
CA THR A 6 -20.49 21.42 30.74
C THR A 6 -19.65 20.41 30.04
N ILE A 7 -18.34 20.57 30.05
CA ILE A 7 -17.37 19.61 29.53
C ILE A 7 -16.32 19.35 30.60
N GLU A 8 -16.06 18.09 30.87
CA GLU A 8 -14.99 17.64 31.78
C GLU A 8 -14.26 16.47 31.11
N ALA A 9 -12.94 16.51 31.07
CA ALA A 9 -12.10 15.42 30.62
C ALA A 9 -11.18 15.01 31.77
N THR A 10 -11.28 13.75 32.21
CA THR A 10 -10.52 13.23 33.33
C THR A 10 -9.87 11.88 32.99
N PRO A 11 -8.72 11.56 33.63
CA PRO A 11 -8.02 10.29 33.37
C PRO A 11 -8.86 9.04 33.70
N ASP A 12 -9.76 9.14 34.69
CA ASP A 12 -10.51 7.99 35.20
C ASP A 12 -11.90 7.86 34.56
N CYS A 13 -12.58 8.98 34.33
CA CYS A 13 -13.97 9.01 33.83
C CYS A 13 -14.09 9.22 32.33
N GLY A 14 -12.99 9.56 31.65
CA GLY A 14 -13.00 9.95 30.24
C GLY A 14 -13.65 11.31 30.02
N LEU A 15 -14.35 11.49 28.89
CA LEU A 15 -15.08 12.71 28.52
C LEU A 15 -16.49 12.71 29.11
N LEU A 16 -16.83 13.76 29.85
CA LEU A 16 -18.19 14.03 30.33
C LEU A 16 -18.74 15.27 29.64
N VAL A 17 -19.90 15.15 29.01
CA VAL A 17 -20.68 16.26 28.46
C VAL A 17 -22.01 16.31 29.20
N ASN A 18 -22.29 17.43 29.89
CA ASN A 18 -23.44 17.56 30.76
C ASN A 18 -23.53 16.41 31.81
N HIS A 19 -22.37 16.06 32.42
CA HIS A 19 -22.19 15.02 33.42
C HIS A 19 -22.50 13.59 32.92
N LYS A 20 -22.62 13.38 31.60
CA LYS A 20 -22.78 12.07 30.99
C LYS A 20 -21.54 11.70 30.22
N ARG A 21 -21.06 10.48 30.41
CA ARG A 21 -19.92 9.97 29.66
C ARG A 21 -20.25 9.92 28.17
N VAL A 22 -19.37 10.48 27.37
CA VAL A 22 -19.41 10.46 25.90
C VAL A 22 -18.11 9.88 25.40
N LEU A 23 -18.18 8.85 24.56
CA LEU A 23 -17.02 8.33 23.85
C LEU A 23 -16.89 9.13 22.54
N ILE A 24 -15.71 9.65 22.26
CA ILE A 24 -15.41 10.30 21.00
C ILE A 24 -15.37 9.24 19.89
N LYS A 25 -16.33 9.32 18.98
CA LYS A 25 -16.43 8.60 17.72
C LYS A 25 -16.12 9.60 16.62
N GLY A 26 -14.85 9.94 16.49
CA GLY A 26 -14.39 11.07 15.71
C GLY A 26 -13.75 10.69 14.38
N VAL A 27 -13.71 11.66 13.48
CA VAL A 27 -12.92 11.60 12.25
C VAL A 27 -12.18 12.92 12.03
N CYS A 28 -10.99 12.84 11.46
CA CYS A 28 -10.29 14.00 10.90
C CYS A 28 -10.87 14.33 9.53
N ILE A 29 -10.94 15.62 9.20
CA ILE A 29 -11.30 16.09 7.85
C ILE A 29 -10.40 17.27 7.45
N HIS A 30 -10.08 17.32 6.15
CA HIS A 30 -9.49 18.52 5.54
C HIS A 30 -10.56 19.48 5.02
N HIS A 31 -10.19 20.73 4.75
CA HIS A 31 -11.08 21.78 4.30
C HIS A 31 -11.15 21.81 2.77
N ASP A 32 -11.83 20.83 2.16
CA ASP A 32 -12.20 20.83 0.76
C ASP A 32 -13.54 20.12 0.53
N PHE A 33 -14.09 20.28 -0.67
CA PHE A 33 -15.39 19.76 -1.08
C PHE A 33 -15.31 19.09 -2.46
N GLY A 34 -14.23 18.35 -2.73
CA GLY A 34 -14.03 17.64 -3.99
C GLY A 34 -14.07 18.60 -5.19
N CYS A 35 -14.94 18.36 -6.16
CA CYS A 35 -15.06 19.17 -7.37
C CYS A 35 -15.41 20.65 -7.14
N LEU A 36 -15.76 21.04 -5.92
CA LEU A 36 -16.05 22.43 -5.54
C LEU A 36 -14.81 23.16 -5.03
N GLY A 37 -13.71 22.44 -4.77
CA GLY A 37 -12.47 23.00 -4.22
C GLY A 37 -12.57 23.33 -2.74
N SER A 38 -11.71 24.23 -2.26
CA SER A 38 -11.59 24.61 -0.83
C SER A 38 -12.41 25.81 -0.40
N ALA A 39 -13.08 26.51 -1.33
CA ALA A 39 -13.99 27.60 -0.94
C ALA A 39 -15.19 27.05 -0.18
N PHE A 40 -15.55 27.69 0.95
CA PHE A 40 -16.64 27.20 1.78
C PHE A 40 -17.98 27.17 1.04
N GLU A 41 -18.62 26.02 1.02
CA GLU A 41 -19.91 25.74 0.42
C GLU A 41 -20.87 25.15 1.47
N TYR A 42 -21.81 25.94 1.96
CA TYR A 42 -22.71 25.52 3.04
C TYR A 42 -23.45 24.19 2.74
N SER A 43 -23.98 24.05 1.51
CA SER A 43 -24.69 22.81 1.11
C SER A 43 -23.79 21.60 1.10
N ALA A 44 -22.53 21.75 0.68
CA ALA A 44 -21.55 20.68 0.66
C ALA A 44 -21.09 20.29 2.07
N ALA A 45 -20.78 21.28 2.92
CA ALA A 45 -20.41 21.05 4.30
C ALA A 45 -21.55 20.35 5.09
N LYS A 46 -22.79 20.79 4.89
CA LYS A 46 -23.97 20.15 5.51
C LYS A 46 -24.11 18.70 5.07
N ARG A 47 -24.02 18.42 3.76
CA ARG A 47 -24.05 17.05 3.21
C ARG A 47 -22.94 16.18 3.79
N GLN A 48 -21.72 16.72 3.89
CA GLN A 48 -20.57 16.03 4.46
C GLN A 48 -20.85 15.61 5.92
N LEU A 49 -21.32 16.55 6.75
CA LEU A 49 -21.69 16.27 8.14
C LEU A 49 -22.85 15.29 8.29
N GLU A 50 -23.89 15.37 7.42
CA GLU A 50 -25.01 14.44 7.41
C GLU A 50 -24.57 13.00 7.13
N ILE A 51 -23.69 12.79 6.15
CA ILE A 51 -23.15 11.46 5.78
C ILE A 51 -22.27 10.94 6.93
N LEU A 52 -21.35 11.75 7.47
CA LEU A 52 -20.53 11.35 8.60
C LEU A 52 -21.35 10.98 9.84
N LYS A 53 -22.39 11.77 10.14
CA LYS A 53 -23.29 11.49 11.25
C LYS A 53 -24.05 10.17 11.07
N SER A 54 -24.44 9.83 9.85
CA SER A 54 -25.10 8.54 9.56
C SER A 54 -24.15 7.34 9.70
N MET A 55 -22.84 7.55 9.66
CA MET A 55 -21.82 6.56 10.01
C MET A 55 -21.70 6.33 11.54
N GLY A 56 -22.20 7.27 12.35
CA GLY A 56 -22.10 7.23 13.80
C GLY A 56 -21.11 8.24 14.38
N VAL A 57 -20.58 9.16 13.56
CA VAL A 57 -19.66 10.21 13.99
C VAL A 57 -20.39 11.19 14.93
N ASN A 58 -19.74 11.53 16.05
CA ASN A 58 -20.19 12.54 17.01
C ASN A 58 -19.19 13.66 17.22
N SER A 59 -17.99 13.57 16.65
CA SER A 59 -16.96 14.58 16.78
C SER A 59 -16.10 14.69 15.51
N ILE A 60 -15.59 15.88 15.23
CA ILE A 60 -14.72 16.17 14.08
C ILE A 60 -13.47 16.89 14.54
N ARG A 61 -12.31 16.44 14.06
CA ARG A 61 -11.04 17.15 14.17
C ARG A 61 -10.70 17.82 12.85
N THR A 62 -10.42 19.12 12.88
CA THR A 62 -10.09 19.89 11.69
C THR A 62 -8.58 19.84 11.41
N GLY A 63 -8.15 18.96 10.56
CA GLY A 63 -6.72 18.80 10.22
C GLY A 63 -6.31 19.77 9.10
N HIS A 64 -5.30 20.59 9.26
CA HIS A 64 -4.57 20.99 10.46
C HIS A 64 -4.66 22.52 10.56
N THR A 65 -5.85 23.06 10.44
CA THR A 65 -6.14 24.51 10.38
C THR A 65 -7.50 24.81 11.00
N PRO A 66 -7.72 26.06 11.50
CA PRO A 66 -9.03 26.48 11.96
C PRO A 66 -10.09 26.40 10.83
N PRO A 67 -11.29 25.86 11.11
CA PRO A 67 -12.33 25.73 10.10
C PRO A 67 -12.95 27.06 9.70
N ALA A 68 -13.74 27.07 8.61
CA ALA A 68 -14.59 28.21 8.28
C ALA A 68 -15.59 28.47 9.43
N PRO A 69 -15.90 29.75 9.76
CA PRO A 69 -16.86 30.07 10.84
C PRO A 69 -18.21 29.38 10.67
N GLN A 70 -18.70 29.27 9.44
CA GLN A 70 -19.98 28.62 9.13
C GLN A 70 -19.95 27.11 9.37
N PHE A 71 -18.77 26.50 9.41
CA PHE A 71 -18.63 25.07 9.76
C PHE A 71 -18.90 24.86 11.25
N MET A 72 -18.46 25.78 12.11
CA MET A 72 -18.77 25.78 13.53
C MET A 72 -20.28 26.00 13.78
N ASP A 73 -20.92 26.90 13.02
CA ASP A 73 -22.38 27.09 13.08
C ASP A 73 -23.14 25.81 12.74
N LEU A 74 -22.69 25.08 11.69
CA LEU A 74 -23.28 23.79 11.31
C LEU A 74 -23.04 22.73 12.38
N ALA A 75 -21.87 22.66 13.00
CA ALA A 75 -21.57 21.72 14.07
C ALA A 75 -22.47 21.97 15.29
N ASP A 76 -22.72 23.24 15.65
CA ASP A 76 -23.68 23.62 16.68
C ASP A 76 -25.11 23.15 16.33
N GLU A 77 -25.55 23.39 15.09
CA GLU A 77 -26.89 23.02 14.62
C GLU A 77 -27.08 21.49 14.65
N MET A 78 -26.07 20.75 14.26
CA MET A 78 -26.13 19.30 14.07
C MET A 78 -25.74 18.50 15.32
N GLY A 79 -25.21 19.16 16.36
CA GLY A 79 -24.81 18.55 17.62
C GLY A 79 -23.54 17.68 17.45
N ILE A 80 -22.53 18.18 16.74
CA ILE A 80 -21.22 17.56 16.53
C ILE A 80 -20.20 18.29 17.37
N LEU A 81 -19.39 17.57 18.15
CA LEU A 81 -18.27 18.14 18.92
C LEU A 81 -17.10 18.44 17.99
N MET A 82 -16.35 19.50 18.30
CA MET A 82 -15.27 19.99 17.46
C MET A 82 -13.93 20.02 18.20
N ASP A 83 -12.95 19.29 17.66
CA ASP A 83 -11.53 19.45 17.96
C ASP A 83 -10.95 20.42 16.92
N VAL A 84 -10.81 21.70 17.33
CA VAL A 84 -10.41 22.76 16.42
C VAL A 84 -8.91 22.97 16.50
N GLU A 85 -8.23 22.70 15.39
CA GLU A 85 -6.77 22.76 15.30
C GLU A 85 -6.28 24.05 14.66
N SER A 86 -5.09 24.55 15.07
CA SER A 86 -4.54 25.78 14.51
C SER A 86 -3.21 25.60 13.75
N PHE A 87 -2.30 24.77 14.22
CA PHE A 87 -0.93 24.72 13.68
C PHE A 87 -0.49 23.31 13.30
N ASP A 88 -0.02 23.15 12.07
CA ASP A 88 0.67 21.92 11.63
C ASP A 88 2.18 21.96 11.88
N CYS A 89 2.72 23.11 12.18
CA CYS A 89 4.10 23.30 12.67
C CYS A 89 4.19 24.57 13.54
N TRP A 90 5.18 24.59 14.45
CA TRP A 90 5.57 25.81 15.16
C TRP A 90 6.77 26.46 14.44
N ARG A 91 7.88 26.74 15.17
CA ARG A 91 9.09 27.36 14.57
C ARG A 91 9.81 26.43 13.60
N SER A 92 9.88 25.14 13.97
CA SER A 92 10.49 24.13 13.12
C SER A 92 9.48 23.65 12.06
N GLY A 93 9.64 24.14 10.83
CA GLY A 93 8.79 23.77 9.72
C GLY A 93 8.98 22.31 9.30
N LYS A 94 7.93 21.67 8.82
CA LYS A 94 7.96 20.36 8.16
C LYS A 94 8.45 20.47 6.72
N ASN A 95 8.17 21.62 6.07
CA ASN A 95 8.55 21.96 4.71
C ASN A 95 9.18 23.36 4.63
N PRO A 96 10.00 23.65 3.59
CA PRO A 96 10.72 24.94 3.48
C PRO A 96 9.83 26.19 3.44
N TYR A 97 8.57 26.04 3.00
CA TYR A 97 7.68 27.18 2.74
C TYR A 97 6.39 27.15 3.59
N ASP A 98 6.37 26.38 4.66
CA ASP A 98 5.20 26.29 5.55
C ASP A 98 5.10 27.46 6.55
N TYR A 99 4.15 27.36 7.49
CA TYR A 99 3.84 28.42 8.47
C TYR A 99 5.00 28.70 9.44
N GLY A 100 5.91 27.75 9.68
CA GLY A 100 7.03 27.90 10.62
C GLY A 100 7.85 29.18 10.42
N ARG A 101 8.02 29.63 9.17
CA ARG A 101 8.71 30.90 8.82
C ARG A 101 7.99 32.16 9.29
N PHE A 102 6.72 32.07 9.63
CA PHE A 102 5.90 33.19 10.09
C PHE A 102 5.51 33.08 11.57
N PHE A 103 5.81 31.95 12.22
CA PHE A 103 5.31 31.61 13.55
C PHE A 103 5.57 32.74 14.58
N ASP A 104 6.81 33.22 14.71
CA ASP A 104 7.19 34.21 15.71
C ASP A 104 6.50 35.59 15.51
N GLU A 105 6.16 35.94 14.27
CA GLU A 105 5.49 37.20 13.96
C GLU A 105 3.96 37.13 14.11
N TRP A 106 3.35 35.96 13.78
CA TRP A 106 1.92 35.86 13.57
C TRP A 106 1.16 35.02 14.61
N GLN A 107 1.82 34.12 15.35
CA GLN A 107 1.15 33.16 16.23
C GLN A 107 0.22 33.85 17.27
N GLU A 108 0.62 34.97 17.91
CA GLU A 108 -0.20 35.69 18.88
C GLU A 108 -1.48 36.24 18.23
N LYS A 109 -1.36 36.85 17.04
CA LYS A 109 -2.47 37.41 16.28
C LYS A 109 -3.44 36.32 15.84
N ASP A 110 -2.91 35.19 15.35
CA ASP A 110 -3.71 34.10 14.84
C ASP A 110 -4.42 33.37 15.97
N VAL A 111 -3.75 33.07 17.09
CA VAL A 111 -4.39 32.49 18.28
C VAL A 111 -5.49 33.39 18.79
N ALA A 112 -5.23 34.72 18.94
CA ALA A 112 -6.22 35.70 19.40
C ALA A 112 -7.44 35.72 18.47
N ALA A 113 -7.23 35.74 17.15
CA ALA A 113 -8.31 35.79 16.17
C ALA A 113 -9.15 34.52 16.19
N TRP A 114 -8.50 33.34 16.16
CA TRP A 114 -9.12 32.05 16.17
C TRP A 114 -9.93 31.78 17.44
N ILE A 115 -9.33 31.93 18.63
CA ILE A 115 -9.99 31.66 19.91
C ILE A 115 -11.20 32.64 20.14
N ARG A 116 -11.02 33.91 19.88
CA ARG A 116 -12.11 34.91 20.04
C ARG A 116 -13.28 34.66 19.11
N ARG A 117 -13.01 34.15 17.91
CA ARG A 117 -14.04 33.82 16.94
C ARG A 117 -14.89 32.62 17.40
N ASP A 118 -14.26 31.56 17.90
CA ASP A 118 -14.92 30.23 18.05
C ASP A 118 -15.27 29.87 19.51
N ARG A 119 -14.75 30.57 20.53
CA ARG A 119 -14.93 30.23 21.96
C ARG A 119 -16.39 30.16 22.44
N ASN A 120 -17.34 30.74 21.72
CA ASN A 120 -18.75 30.75 22.12
C ASN A 120 -19.58 29.65 21.47
N HIS A 121 -18.98 28.80 20.63
CA HIS A 121 -19.69 27.67 20.02
C HIS A 121 -19.89 26.54 21.02
N PRO A 122 -21.13 26.09 21.29
CA PRO A 122 -21.37 24.94 22.16
C PRO A 122 -20.84 23.62 21.60
N SER A 123 -20.56 23.54 20.33
CA SER A 123 -19.87 22.39 19.69
C SER A 123 -18.39 22.29 20.03
N LEU A 124 -17.74 23.38 20.43
CA LEU A 124 -16.32 23.39 20.75
C LEU A 124 -15.98 22.39 21.87
N LEU A 125 -15.02 21.47 21.62
CA LEU A 125 -14.51 20.53 22.60
C LEU A 125 -13.06 20.85 22.94
N PHE A 126 -12.19 20.84 21.93
CA PHE A 126 -10.74 21.03 22.09
C PHE A 126 -10.21 22.24 21.33
N TRP A 127 -9.17 22.86 21.94
CA TRP A 127 -8.25 23.76 21.28
C TRP A 127 -6.94 23.01 20.99
N CYS A 128 -6.81 22.40 19.79
CA CYS A 128 -5.58 21.72 19.42
C CYS A 128 -4.54 22.75 18.97
N ILE A 129 -3.49 22.95 19.77
CA ILE A 129 -2.45 23.96 19.55
C ILE A 129 -1.30 23.47 18.68
N GLY A 130 -1.38 22.25 18.14
CA GLY A 130 -0.40 21.76 17.19
C GLY A 130 -0.56 20.29 16.82
N ASN A 131 -0.15 19.96 15.59
CA ASN A 131 -0.12 18.63 15.05
C ASN A 131 1.31 18.20 14.74
N GLU A 132 1.77 17.05 15.29
CA GLU A 132 3.06 16.43 14.99
C GLU A 132 4.24 17.41 14.97
N ILE A 133 4.32 18.21 16.03
CA ILE A 133 5.22 19.37 16.13
C ILE A 133 6.66 18.92 16.36
N TYR A 134 7.57 19.24 15.45
CA TYR A 134 8.99 18.92 15.54
C TYR A 134 9.67 19.53 16.77
N ASP A 135 9.28 20.77 17.14
CA ASP A 135 9.82 21.47 18.31
C ASP A 135 9.63 20.66 19.61
N THR A 136 8.61 19.79 19.70
CA THR A 136 8.30 19.04 20.94
C THR A 136 9.28 17.92 21.24
N HIS A 137 9.97 17.37 20.25
CA HIS A 137 10.92 16.27 20.44
C HIS A 137 12.39 16.67 20.25
N ALA A 138 12.65 17.77 19.54
CA ALA A 138 14.00 18.18 19.18
C ALA A 138 14.82 18.78 20.35
N GLY A 139 14.15 19.39 21.35
CA GLY A 139 14.82 20.04 22.48
C GLY A 139 13.85 20.57 23.53
N SER A 140 14.36 21.37 24.48
CA SER A 140 13.55 21.97 25.56
C SER A 140 12.66 23.14 25.11
N GLU A 141 12.95 23.74 23.97
CA GLU A 141 12.25 24.94 23.43
C GLU A 141 10.78 24.66 23.13
N GLY A 142 10.43 23.42 22.78
CA GLY A 142 9.05 23.00 22.57
C GLY A 142 8.17 23.20 23.81
N ALA A 143 8.68 22.87 24.99
CA ALA A 143 7.98 23.07 26.25
C ALA A 143 7.70 24.56 26.55
N ASP A 144 8.64 25.46 26.23
CA ASP A 144 8.44 26.88 26.43
C ASP A 144 7.44 27.48 25.43
N THR A 145 7.50 27.03 24.17
CA THR A 145 6.51 27.41 23.16
C THR A 145 5.11 26.92 23.54
N MET A 146 4.99 25.71 24.07
CA MET A 146 3.71 25.18 24.57
C MET A 146 3.14 26.03 25.72
N ARG A 147 3.98 26.38 26.71
CA ARG A 147 3.54 27.24 27.83
C ARG A 147 3.05 28.63 27.33
N MET A 148 3.75 29.20 26.34
CA MET A 148 3.38 30.43 25.69
C MET A 148 2.00 30.30 25.03
N LEU A 149 1.79 29.32 24.18
CA LEU A 149 0.52 29.09 23.48
C LEU A 149 -0.64 28.79 24.44
N LEU A 150 -0.40 28.03 25.52
CA LEU A 150 -1.41 27.81 26.56
C LEU A 150 -1.80 29.07 27.29
N ALA A 151 -0.85 29.98 27.57
CA ALA A 151 -1.12 31.26 28.18
C ALA A 151 -1.97 32.16 27.26
N GLU A 152 -1.71 32.17 25.97
CA GLU A 152 -2.49 32.88 24.97
C GLU A 152 -3.92 32.33 24.84
N VAL A 153 -4.07 31.01 24.75
CA VAL A 153 -5.41 30.37 24.77
C VAL A 153 -6.19 30.82 26.03
N ALA A 154 -5.56 30.73 27.21
CA ALA A 154 -6.20 31.13 28.48
C ALA A 154 -6.56 32.63 28.50
N ALA A 155 -5.73 33.52 27.93
CA ALA A 155 -6.00 34.94 27.83
C ALA A 155 -7.23 35.25 26.94
N HIS A 156 -7.46 34.46 25.91
CA HIS A 156 -8.55 34.67 24.95
C HIS A 156 -9.79 33.80 25.20
N ASP A 157 -9.69 32.73 26.00
CA ASP A 157 -10.81 31.91 26.50
C ASP A 157 -10.78 31.81 28.04
N PRO A 158 -10.98 32.91 28.77
CA PRO A 158 -10.94 32.92 30.22
C PRO A 158 -12.03 32.07 30.89
N ALA A 159 -13.11 31.79 30.18
CA ALA A 159 -14.17 30.90 30.63
C ALA A 159 -13.86 29.42 30.49
N ARG A 160 -12.76 29.09 29.81
CA ARG A 160 -12.32 27.71 29.51
C ARG A 160 -13.40 26.89 28.81
N ASN A 161 -13.97 27.47 27.76
CA ASN A 161 -15.03 26.83 26.97
C ASN A 161 -14.51 25.63 26.17
N GLY A 162 -13.25 25.64 25.72
CA GLY A 162 -12.54 24.53 25.11
C GLY A 162 -11.36 24.04 25.98
N ILE A 163 -11.02 22.80 25.85
CA ILE A 163 -9.89 22.16 26.55
C ILE A 163 -8.66 22.19 25.62
N PRO A 164 -7.52 22.77 26.04
CA PRO A 164 -6.31 22.73 25.23
C PRO A 164 -5.77 21.31 25.08
N THR A 165 -5.30 20.99 23.86
CA THR A 165 -4.71 19.68 23.53
C THR A 165 -3.61 19.80 22.47
N LEU A 166 -2.91 18.73 22.21
CA LEU A 166 -1.88 18.56 21.16
C LEU A 166 -2.02 17.17 20.54
N GLY A 167 -1.97 17.06 19.22
CA GLY A 167 -1.85 15.77 18.50
C GLY A 167 -0.38 15.45 18.22
N SER A 168 0.11 14.24 18.58
CA SER A 168 1.51 13.90 18.39
C SER A 168 1.75 12.42 18.09
N ASN A 169 2.60 12.16 17.09
CA ASN A 169 3.22 10.86 16.80
C ASN A 169 4.55 10.67 17.56
N TYR A 170 5.04 11.71 18.28
CA TYR A 170 6.32 11.71 19.01
C TYR A 170 6.18 11.31 20.48
N MET A 171 5.05 10.76 20.92
CA MET A 171 4.81 10.35 22.31
C MET A 171 5.83 9.35 22.89
N PRO A 172 6.57 8.53 22.10
CA PRO A 172 7.69 7.74 22.63
C PRO A 172 8.88 8.57 23.16
N TRP A 173 9.01 9.85 22.75
CA TRP A 173 10.15 10.71 23.08
C TRP A 173 9.96 11.44 24.40
N GLU A 174 11.01 11.48 25.22
CA GLU A 174 10.97 12.06 26.56
C GLU A 174 10.59 13.56 26.53
N ASN A 175 11.16 14.34 25.59
CA ASN A 175 10.83 15.75 25.44
C ASN A 175 9.35 15.98 25.11
N THR A 176 8.76 15.11 24.25
CA THR A 176 7.33 15.17 23.95
C THR A 176 6.48 14.77 25.17
N GLN A 177 6.91 13.77 25.96
CA GLN A 177 6.25 13.41 27.22
C GLN A 177 6.31 14.59 28.22
N HIS A 178 7.41 15.34 28.25
CA HIS A 178 7.49 16.56 29.06
C HIS A 178 6.47 17.63 28.58
N CYS A 179 6.27 17.78 27.29
CA CYS A 179 5.21 18.64 26.76
C CYS A 179 3.81 18.15 27.17
N ALA A 180 3.58 16.83 27.12
CA ALA A 180 2.32 16.22 27.56
C ALA A 180 2.08 16.42 29.06
N ASP A 181 3.12 16.41 29.90
CA ASP A 181 3.04 16.75 31.33
C ASP A 181 2.57 18.20 31.58
N ILE A 182 2.83 19.11 30.66
CA ILE A 182 2.39 20.51 30.76
C ILE A 182 0.91 20.64 30.39
N ILE A 183 0.50 20.01 29.27
CA ILE A 183 -0.85 20.18 28.70
C ILE A 183 -1.89 19.23 29.35
N LYS A 184 -1.46 18.05 29.81
CA LYS A 184 -2.25 17.00 30.47
C LYS A 184 -3.27 16.29 29.57
N VAL A 185 -3.80 16.91 28.53
CA VAL A 185 -4.69 16.28 27.57
C VAL A 185 -3.88 15.95 26.30
N ALA A 186 -3.48 14.69 26.18
CA ALA A 186 -2.54 14.23 25.18
C ALA A 186 -3.25 13.44 24.05
N GLY A 187 -3.21 14.00 22.84
CA GLY A 187 -3.63 13.32 21.62
C GLY A 187 -2.48 12.49 21.04
N TYR A 188 -2.78 11.25 20.67
CA TYR A 188 -1.83 10.32 20.09
C TYR A 188 -2.13 10.12 18.60
N ASN A 189 -1.15 10.39 17.75
CA ASN A 189 -1.22 10.00 16.36
C ASN A 189 -0.55 8.62 16.21
N TYR A 190 -1.33 7.60 15.81
CA TYR A 190 -0.87 6.20 15.58
C TYR A 190 -0.14 5.58 16.78
N GLY A 191 -0.60 5.89 17.99
CA GLY A 191 0.09 5.54 19.23
C GLY A 191 -0.67 4.65 20.20
N GLU A 192 -1.70 3.91 19.78
CA GLU A 192 -2.60 3.11 20.61
C GLU A 192 -1.85 2.09 21.49
N ARG A 193 -0.72 1.58 21.00
CA ARG A 193 0.17 0.67 21.72
C ARG A 193 0.75 1.24 23.02
N LEU A 194 0.79 2.58 23.13
CA LEU A 194 1.37 3.29 24.27
C LEU A 194 0.35 3.59 25.37
N TYR A 195 -0.95 3.51 25.09
CA TYR A 195 -2.00 3.97 26.02
C TYR A 195 -1.87 3.34 27.41
N ALA A 196 -1.74 2.01 27.50
CA ALA A 196 -1.65 1.33 28.78
C ALA A 196 -0.42 1.75 29.59
N SER A 197 0.75 1.70 28.98
CA SER A 197 2.02 2.03 29.66
C SER A 197 2.12 3.50 30.04
N HIS A 198 1.60 4.39 29.20
CA HIS A 198 1.61 5.81 29.50
C HIS A 198 0.54 6.18 30.55
N HIS A 199 -0.61 5.54 30.56
CA HIS A 199 -1.61 5.73 31.61
C HIS A 199 -1.09 5.25 32.99
N GLU A 200 -0.36 4.13 33.04
CA GLU A 200 0.30 3.65 34.26
C GLU A 200 1.41 4.62 34.73
N LYS A 201 2.26 5.07 33.81
CA LYS A 201 3.38 5.96 34.10
C LYS A 201 2.95 7.38 34.45
N HIS A 202 1.89 7.87 33.83
CA HIS A 202 1.36 9.24 33.95
C HIS A 202 -0.15 9.19 34.24
N PRO A 203 -0.56 8.85 35.48
CA PRO A 203 -1.96 8.61 35.83
C PRO A 203 -2.85 9.87 35.78
N ASP A 204 -2.26 11.04 35.63
CA ASP A 204 -2.94 12.33 35.49
C ASP A 204 -3.10 12.78 34.03
N TRP A 205 -2.63 11.98 33.05
CA TRP A 205 -2.86 12.29 31.66
C TRP A 205 -4.23 11.81 31.19
N VAL A 206 -4.89 12.67 30.43
CA VAL A 206 -6.10 12.35 29.68
C VAL A 206 -5.66 11.94 28.27
N ILE A 207 -5.94 10.72 27.88
CA ILE A 207 -5.45 10.11 26.65
C ILE A 207 -6.57 9.94 25.62
N TYR A 208 -6.31 10.27 24.35
CA TYR A 208 -7.18 9.96 23.22
C TYR A 208 -6.38 9.77 21.93
N GLY A 209 -6.98 9.12 20.93
CA GLY A 209 -6.41 9.05 19.59
C GLY A 209 -6.75 10.31 18.79
N SER A 210 -5.79 11.19 18.59
CA SER A 210 -5.99 12.39 17.73
C SER A 210 -5.93 12.05 16.25
N GLU A 211 -5.13 11.02 15.88
CA GLU A 211 -5.16 10.36 14.58
C GLU A 211 -4.96 8.86 14.76
N THR A 212 -5.84 8.06 14.21
CA THR A 212 -5.76 6.59 14.24
C THR A 212 -6.05 6.01 12.87
N SER A 213 -5.72 4.73 12.65
CA SER A 213 -5.93 3.98 11.42
C SER A 213 -5.03 4.42 10.25
N SER A 214 -5.39 5.42 9.45
CA SER A 214 -4.65 5.84 8.26
C SER A 214 -4.59 4.75 7.16
N ILE A 215 -5.68 4.01 6.99
CA ILE A 215 -5.81 2.95 5.99
C ILE A 215 -6.29 3.54 4.67
N VAL A 216 -5.69 3.10 3.58
CA VAL A 216 -6.05 3.56 2.23
C VAL A 216 -6.96 2.54 1.54
N GLN A 217 -8.05 3.03 0.95
CA GLN A 217 -9.00 2.22 0.20
C GLN A 217 -9.59 3.03 -0.96
N SER A 218 -9.66 2.41 -2.15
CA SER A 218 -10.46 2.90 -3.28
C SER A 218 -11.86 2.31 -3.23
N ARG A 219 -12.88 3.11 -3.54
CA ARG A 219 -14.27 2.63 -3.54
C ARG A 219 -14.51 1.58 -4.63
N GLY A 220 -14.97 0.38 -4.20
CA GLY A 220 -15.39 -0.70 -5.11
C GLY A 220 -14.27 -1.34 -5.92
N ILE A 221 -13.00 -1.22 -5.47
CA ILE A 221 -11.83 -1.88 -6.06
C ILE A 221 -11.40 -3.04 -5.17
N TYR A 222 -11.20 -4.20 -5.76
CA TYR A 222 -10.85 -5.43 -5.05
C TYR A 222 -9.74 -6.18 -5.76
N HIS A 223 -8.60 -6.34 -5.08
CA HIS A 223 -7.47 -7.15 -5.51
C HIS A 223 -7.44 -8.43 -4.67
N PHE A 224 -7.54 -9.58 -5.31
CA PHE A 224 -7.60 -10.87 -4.61
C PHE A 224 -6.24 -11.55 -4.52
N PRO A 225 -5.95 -12.28 -3.41
CA PRO A 225 -6.80 -12.39 -2.21
C PRO A 225 -6.86 -11.07 -1.44
N LEU A 226 -7.99 -10.79 -0.79
CA LEU A 226 -8.16 -9.57 0.00
C LEU A 226 -7.18 -9.49 1.19
N SER A 227 -6.61 -10.63 1.60
CA SER A 227 -5.55 -10.68 2.62
C SER A 227 -4.24 -9.98 2.19
N GLN A 228 -4.02 -9.78 0.89
CA GLN A 228 -2.87 -9.01 0.40
C GLN A 228 -2.93 -7.54 0.78
N SER A 229 -4.11 -6.97 0.89
CA SER A 229 -4.37 -5.66 1.44
C SER A 229 -3.30 -4.62 1.11
N LEU A 230 -3.17 -4.16 -0.11
CA LEU A 230 -2.04 -3.34 -0.47
C LEU A 230 -2.39 -2.17 -1.35
N LEU A 231 -1.52 -1.16 -1.23
CA LEU A 231 -1.24 -0.21 -2.27
C LEU A 231 -0.95 -0.99 -3.55
N SER A 232 -1.81 -0.90 -4.55
CA SER A 232 -1.51 -1.55 -5.81
C SER A 232 -0.68 -0.61 -6.68
N ASP A 233 0.54 -1.04 -6.99
CA ASP A 233 1.39 -0.35 -7.94
C ASP A 233 0.95 -0.61 -9.40
N ASP A 234 -0.03 -1.51 -9.62
CA ASP A 234 -0.43 -1.92 -10.96
C ASP A 234 -1.44 -0.95 -11.60
N ASP A 235 -2.46 -0.51 -10.85
CA ASP A 235 -3.60 0.29 -11.36
C ASP A 235 -3.82 1.61 -10.60
N LEU A 236 -2.90 2.01 -9.75
CA LEU A 236 -2.99 3.20 -8.89
C LEU A 236 -4.16 3.16 -7.89
N GLN A 237 -4.75 1.99 -7.63
CA GLN A 237 -5.88 1.79 -6.74
C GLN A 237 -5.49 0.99 -5.50
N CYS A 238 -6.28 1.09 -4.45
CA CYS A 238 -6.04 0.44 -3.17
C CYS A 238 -7.22 -0.45 -2.79
N SER A 239 -6.96 -1.70 -2.42
CA SER A 239 -8.01 -2.62 -1.96
C SER A 239 -7.83 -3.06 -0.50
N SER A 240 -7.31 -2.14 0.33
CA SER A 240 -7.15 -2.42 1.75
C SER A 240 -8.50 -2.51 2.45
N LEU A 241 -8.76 -3.61 3.15
CA LEU A 241 -9.94 -3.80 3.97
C LEU A 241 -9.66 -3.61 5.47
N GLY A 242 -8.69 -2.76 5.79
CA GLY A 242 -8.30 -2.47 7.16
C GLY A 242 -7.33 -3.47 7.78
N ASN A 243 -6.72 -4.34 7.01
CA ASN A 243 -5.70 -5.29 7.46
C ASN A 243 -4.27 -4.90 7.06
N SER A 244 -4.06 -3.75 6.41
CA SER A 244 -2.73 -3.24 6.09
C SER A 244 -2.10 -2.53 7.28
N ARG A 245 -0.78 -2.59 7.33
CA ARG A 245 0.07 -1.79 8.21
C ARG A 245 0.98 -0.94 7.36
N THR A 246 1.24 0.27 7.80
CA THR A 246 2.14 1.18 7.10
C THR A 246 3.38 1.46 7.93
N SER A 247 4.44 1.93 7.27
CA SER A 247 5.70 2.30 7.94
C SER A 247 5.57 3.46 8.93
N TRP A 248 4.52 4.26 8.87
CA TRP A 248 4.25 5.32 9.86
C TRP A 248 3.42 4.87 11.06
N GLY A 249 3.07 3.59 11.15
CA GLY A 249 2.41 2.99 12.30
C GLY A 249 0.89 2.89 12.20
N ALA A 250 0.32 3.05 11.00
CA ALA A 250 -1.10 2.79 10.79
C ALA A 250 -1.45 1.35 11.18
N GLU A 251 -2.57 1.21 11.87
CA GLU A 251 -3.11 -0.09 12.29
C GLU A 251 -4.45 -0.36 11.57
N SER A 252 -4.85 -1.63 11.56
CA SER A 252 -6.11 -2.03 10.94
C SER A 252 -7.32 -1.37 11.62
N TRP A 253 -8.42 -1.24 10.87
CA TRP A 253 -9.70 -0.76 11.41
C TRP A 253 -10.12 -1.50 12.68
N ASP A 254 -9.98 -2.82 12.68
CA ASP A 254 -10.37 -3.64 13.82
C ASP A 254 -9.53 -3.32 15.06
N VAL A 255 -8.23 -3.13 14.93
CA VAL A 255 -7.34 -2.75 16.04
C VAL A 255 -7.73 -1.39 16.60
N CYS A 256 -7.93 -0.40 15.75
CA CYS A 256 -8.30 0.96 16.15
C CYS A 256 -9.67 1.02 16.81
N LEU A 257 -10.68 0.36 16.24
CA LEU A 257 -12.04 0.32 16.78
C LEU A 257 -12.15 -0.50 18.07
N GLN A 258 -11.30 -1.54 18.23
CA GLN A 258 -11.23 -2.32 19.49
C GLN A 258 -10.51 -1.57 20.60
N SER A 259 -9.63 -0.63 20.28
CA SER A 259 -8.90 0.15 21.28
C SER A 259 -9.84 0.90 22.24
N GLU A 260 -11.00 1.32 21.76
CA GLU A 260 -12.06 1.97 22.54
C GLU A 260 -12.66 1.08 23.63
N GLN A 261 -12.77 -0.22 23.38
CA GLN A 261 -13.26 -1.20 24.34
C GLN A 261 -12.14 -1.69 25.26
N ARG A 262 -10.94 -1.82 24.71
CA ARG A 262 -9.75 -2.31 25.42
C ARG A 262 -9.24 -1.31 26.45
N TRP A 263 -9.36 -0.02 26.15
CA TRP A 263 -8.82 1.07 26.96
C TRP A 263 -9.93 2.07 27.38
N PRO A 264 -10.82 1.67 28.31
CA PRO A 264 -12.01 2.47 28.67
C PRO A 264 -11.70 3.79 29.40
N PHE A 265 -10.45 4.02 29.80
CA PHE A 265 -9.99 5.30 30.35
C PHE A 265 -9.75 6.37 29.27
N THR A 266 -9.64 5.99 27.98
CA THR A 266 -9.47 6.96 26.88
C THR A 266 -10.76 7.71 26.58
N LEU A 267 -10.61 8.92 26.00
CA LEU A 267 -11.77 9.70 25.54
C LEU A 267 -12.40 9.12 24.27
N GLY A 268 -11.71 8.22 23.54
CA GLY A 268 -12.05 7.72 22.21
C GLY A 268 -11.01 8.13 21.17
N GLN A 269 -11.41 8.34 19.92
CA GLN A 269 -10.45 8.56 18.83
C GLN A 269 -11.00 9.41 17.69
N TYR A 270 -10.08 9.90 16.84
CA TYR A 270 -10.35 10.48 15.53
C TYR A 270 -9.65 9.66 14.45
N LEU A 271 -10.43 9.03 13.57
CA LEU A 271 -9.89 8.25 12.44
C LEU A 271 -9.29 9.18 11.38
N TRP A 272 -8.12 8.87 10.87
CA TRP A 272 -7.54 9.48 9.69
C TRP A 272 -7.89 8.67 8.45
N THR A 273 -8.87 9.09 7.56
CA THR A 273 -9.75 10.26 7.71
C THR A 273 -11.22 9.88 7.48
N GLY A 274 -12.14 10.79 7.77
CA GLY A 274 -13.57 10.58 7.45
C GLY A 274 -13.86 10.68 5.95
N TRP A 275 -13.10 11.50 5.23
CA TRP A 275 -13.35 11.87 3.83
C TRP A 275 -12.03 11.95 3.05
N ASP A 276 -12.01 11.46 1.81
CA ASP A 276 -10.87 11.70 0.92
C ASP A 276 -10.75 13.20 0.62
N TYR A 277 -9.53 13.68 0.45
CA TYR A 277 -9.26 15.09 0.25
C TYR A 277 -8.24 15.33 -0.86
N ILE A 278 -8.32 16.52 -1.46
CA ILE A 278 -7.48 16.96 -2.57
C ILE A 278 -6.07 17.31 -2.03
N GLY A 279 -5.06 16.92 -2.77
CA GLY A 279 -3.66 17.04 -2.37
C GLY A 279 -3.24 15.85 -1.50
N GLU A 280 -2.02 15.90 -0.94
CA GLU A 280 -1.42 14.81 -0.18
C GLU A 280 -1.66 13.42 -0.80
N PRO A 281 -1.11 13.18 -2.00
CA PRO A 281 -1.35 11.93 -2.73
C PRO A 281 -0.82 10.75 -1.94
N THR A 282 -1.72 9.84 -1.57
CA THR A 282 -1.37 8.60 -0.89
C THR A 282 -2.23 7.46 -1.42
N PRO A 283 -1.62 6.50 -2.13
CA PRO A 283 -0.18 6.34 -2.45
C PRO A 283 0.40 7.51 -3.25
N TYR A 284 1.71 7.71 -3.18
CA TYR A 284 2.40 8.88 -3.75
C TYR A 284 2.16 9.13 -5.25
N HIS A 285 1.84 8.12 -6.02
CA HIS A 285 1.57 8.20 -7.46
C HIS A 285 0.12 8.59 -7.81
N THR A 286 -0.75 8.82 -6.83
CA THR A 286 -2.12 9.32 -7.04
C THR A 286 -2.17 10.86 -7.05
N ARG A 287 -3.34 11.45 -7.30
CA ARG A 287 -3.52 12.92 -7.24
C ARG A 287 -4.01 13.42 -5.90
N SER A 288 -4.79 12.59 -5.22
CA SER A 288 -5.45 12.88 -3.96
C SER A 288 -5.33 11.70 -3.01
N SER A 289 -5.73 11.86 -1.76
CA SER A 289 -5.69 10.81 -0.75
C SER A 289 -6.72 9.72 -0.97
N TYR A 290 -6.44 8.52 -0.42
CA TYR A 290 -7.39 7.40 -0.29
C TYR A 290 -7.72 7.06 1.17
N PHE A 291 -7.35 7.90 2.13
CA PHE A 291 -7.54 7.66 3.57
C PHE A 291 -9.01 7.70 4.03
N GLY A 292 -9.87 8.40 3.31
CA GLY A 292 -11.25 8.58 3.70
C GLY A 292 -12.05 7.28 3.79
N THR A 293 -12.96 7.20 4.76
CA THR A 293 -14.03 6.19 4.75
C THR A 293 -15.09 6.48 3.67
N ILE A 294 -15.07 7.71 3.14
CA ILE A 294 -15.94 8.25 2.09
C ILE A 294 -15.02 8.88 1.03
N ASP A 295 -15.33 8.71 -0.25
CA ASP A 295 -14.54 9.30 -1.34
C ASP A 295 -14.78 10.81 -1.52
N THR A 296 -14.01 11.47 -2.43
CA THR A 296 -14.13 12.92 -2.68
C THR A 296 -15.52 13.34 -3.15
N ALA A 297 -16.23 12.48 -3.87
CA ALA A 297 -17.61 12.70 -4.34
C ALA A 297 -18.67 12.51 -3.24
N GLY A 298 -18.29 11.96 -2.09
CA GLY A 298 -19.17 11.70 -0.98
C GLY A 298 -19.90 10.36 -1.07
N PHE A 299 -19.32 9.38 -1.75
CA PHE A 299 -19.85 8.02 -1.77
C PHE A 299 -19.12 7.16 -0.74
N PRO A 300 -19.87 6.40 0.11
CA PRO A 300 -19.29 5.51 1.09
C PRO A 300 -18.43 4.42 0.46
N LYS A 301 -17.28 4.13 1.08
CA LYS A 301 -16.44 2.95 0.82
C LYS A 301 -16.85 1.81 1.76
N ASP A 302 -16.27 0.60 1.60
CA ASP A 302 -16.55 -0.50 2.55
C ASP A 302 -16.11 -0.15 3.97
N ALA A 303 -15.01 0.61 4.11
CA ALA A 303 -14.54 1.16 5.38
C ALA A 303 -15.62 1.93 6.17
N TYR A 304 -16.47 2.71 5.49
CA TYR A 304 -17.59 3.40 6.10
C TYR A 304 -18.53 2.43 6.84
N TYR A 305 -18.85 1.30 6.23
CA TYR A 305 -19.77 0.32 6.81
C TYR A 305 -19.11 -0.49 7.93
N VAL A 306 -17.79 -0.72 7.88
CA VAL A 306 -17.04 -1.33 8.99
C VAL A 306 -17.09 -0.44 10.22
N VAL A 307 -16.85 0.86 10.05
CA VAL A 307 -16.93 1.85 11.13
C VAL A 307 -18.38 1.99 11.63
N GLN A 308 -19.36 2.04 10.73
CA GLN A 308 -20.78 2.11 11.07
C GLN A 308 -21.21 0.89 11.94
N ALA A 309 -20.72 -0.31 11.59
CA ALA A 309 -20.98 -1.52 12.38
C ALA A 309 -20.39 -1.46 13.80
N ALA A 310 -19.28 -0.74 13.99
CA ALA A 310 -18.69 -0.56 15.31
C ALA A 310 -19.38 0.54 16.15
N TRP A 311 -19.85 1.60 15.51
CA TRP A 311 -20.30 2.81 16.21
C TRP A 311 -21.82 2.93 16.40
N LEU A 312 -22.63 2.26 15.59
CA LEU A 312 -24.10 2.29 15.74
C LEU A 312 -24.58 1.23 16.74
N ASP A 313 -25.61 1.58 17.51
CA ASP A 313 -26.27 0.67 18.43
C ASP A 313 -27.09 -0.38 17.65
N PRO A 314 -26.79 -1.69 17.78
CA PRO A 314 -27.49 -2.75 17.08
C PRO A 314 -28.99 -2.86 17.41
N LYS A 315 -29.43 -2.32 18.54
CA LYS A 315 -30.85 -2.35 18.94
C LYS A 315 -31.69 -1.32 18.19
N THR A 316 -31.08 -0.17 17.87
CA THR A 316 -31.80 0.92 17.20
C THR A 316 -31.48 1.01 15.71
N HIS A 317 -30.28 0.59 15.32
CA HIS A 317 -29.78 0.65 13.93
C HIS A 317 -29.06 -0.65 13.57
N PRO A 318 -29.78 -1.81 13.53
CA PRO A 318 -29.16 -3.04 13.07
C PRO A 318 -28.75 -2.90 11.59
N MET A 319 -27.54 -3.35 11.25
CA MET A 319 -27.02 -3.24 9.90
C MET A 319 -26.18 -4.45 9.52
N VAL A 320 -26.12 -4.72 8.24
CA VAL A 320 -25.13 -5.61 7.59
C VAL A 320 -24.79 -5.05 6.22
N HIS A 321 -23.52 -5.13 5.81
CA HIS A 321 -23.04 -4.74 4.49
C HIS A 321 -22.17 -5.85 3.92
N LEU A 322 -22.48 -6.26 2.67
CA LEU A 322 -21.80 -7.32 1.92
C LEU A 322 -20.91 -6.71 0.85
N PHE A 323 -19.67 -7.16 0.78
CA PHE A 323 -18.72 -6.82 -0.27
C PHE A 323 -17.78 -8.00 -0.58
N PRO A 324 -17.15 -8.05 -1.76
CA PRO A 324 -17.29 -7.17 -2.93
C PRO A 324 -18.64 -7.32 -3.64
N TYR A 325 -18.84 -6.55 -4.74
CA TYR A 325 -19.95 -6.78 -5.68
C TYR A 325 -19.82 -8.19 -6.31
N TRP A 326 -20.89 -8.70 -6.97
CA TRP A 326 -20.95 -10.08 -7.45
C TRP A 326 -20.95 -10.15 -9.00
N ASP A 327 -19.79 -9.85 -9.65
CA ASP A 327 -19.58 -10.02 -11.10
C ASP A 327 -18.09 -10.26 -11.42
N PHE A 328 -17.66 -11.52 -11.42
CA PHE A 328 -16.27 -11.94 -11.64
C PHE A 328 -16.19 -13.00 -12.76
N ASN A 329 -15.00 -13.59 -13.00
CA ASN A 329 -14.85 -14.70 -13.93
C ASN A 329 -15.40 -15.98 -13.31
N GLU A 330 -16.06 -16.82 -14.13
CA GLU A 330 -16.63 -18.09 -13.66
C GLU A 330 -15.51 -18.98 -13.09
N GLY A 331 -15.72 -19.47 -11.86
CA GLY A 331 -14.74 -20.25 -11.13
C GLY A 331 -13.62 -19.46 -10.43
N GLN A 332 -13.51 -18.15 -10.65
CA GLN A 332 -12.53 -17.32 -9.92
C GLN A 332 -12.78 -17.38 -8.42
N LEU A 333 -11.72 -17.58 -7.63
CA LEU A 333 -11.83 -17.65 -6.18
C LEU A 333 -12.02 -16.24 -5.59
N ILE A 334 -13.16 -16.03 -4.93
CA ILE A 334 -13.56 -14.73 -4.39
C ILE A 334 -13.60 -14.79 -2.86
N ASP A 335 -12.94 -13.83 -2.24
CA ASP A 335 -13.12 -13.53 -0.81
C ASP A 335 -14.36 -12.64 -0.65
N LEU A 336 -15.36 -13.15 0.05
CA LEU A 336 -16.59 -12.42 0.41
C LEU A 336 -16.49 -11.99 1.86
N CYS A 337 -16.82 -10.75 2.13
CA CYS A 337 -16.81 -10.18 3.47
C CYS A 337 -18.19 -9.57 3.81
N ALA A 338 -18.59 -9.69 5.05
CA ALA A 338 -19.76 -9.01 5.59
C ALA A 338 -19.44 -8.34 6.92
N CYS A 339 -19.66 -7.03 7.02
CA CYS A 339 -19.55 -6.33 8.29
C CYS A 339 -20.95 -6.08 8.88
N THR A 340 -21.07 -6.25 10.19
CA THR A 340 -22.36 -6.12 10.91
C THR A 340 -22.18 -5.78 12.38
N ASN A 341 -23.14 -5.08 12.97
CA ASN A 341 -23.27 -4.90 14.42
C ASN A 341 -24.16 -5.96 15.09
N ALA A 342 -24.70 -6.91 14.35
CA ALA A 342 -25.51 -8.01 14.89
C ALA A 342 -24.64 -9.08 15.56
N HIS A 343 -25.30 -10.01 16.28
CA HIS A 343 -24.63 -11.10 17.00
C HIS A 343 -23.98 -12.13 16.04
N SER A 344 -24.64 -12.44 14.93
CA SER A 344 -24.15 -13.43 13.96
C SER A 344 -24.63 -13.14 12.55
N VAL A 345 -23.91 -13.68 11.56
CA VAL A 345 -24.17 -13.46 10.14
C VAL A 345 -24.00 -14.77 9.36
N GLU A 346 -24.85 -15.01 8.39
CA GLU A 346 -24.84 -16.19 7.51
C GLU A 346 -24.83 -15.76 6.06
N LEU A 347 -23.94 -16.38 5.25
CA LEU A 347 -23.75 -16.09 3.84
C LEU A 347 -24.42 -17.18 2.99
N PHE A 348 -25.11 -16.74 1.96
CA PHE A 348 -25.75 -17.62 0.96
C PHE A 348 -25.25 -17.25 -0.44
N VAL A 349 -24.95 -18.26 -1.25
CA VAL A 349 -24.63 -18.12 -2.68
C VAL A 349 -25.66 -18.94 -3.46
N ASN A 350 -26.44 -18.30 -4.33
CA ASN A 350 -27.52 -18.93 -5.08
C ASN A 350 -28.50 -19.73 -4.18
N GLY A 351 -28.74 -19.24 -2.96
CA GLY A 351 -29.60 -19.88 -1.97
C GLY A 351 -28.93 -20.97 -1.12
N GLU A 352 -27.70 -21.38 -1.43
CA GLU A 352 -26.93 -22.36 -0.67
C GLU A 352 -26.15 -21.65 0.45
N SER A 353 -26.30 -22.10 1.71
CA SER A 353 -25.60 -21.54 2.86
C SER A 353 -24.13 -21.96 2.87
N LEU A 354 -23.22 -20.99 3.01
CA LEU A 354 -21.80 -21.20 3.27
C LEU A 354 -21.47 -21.19 4.77
N GLY A 355 -22.48 -21.25 5.61
CA GLY A 355 -22.38 -21.33 7.06
C GLY A 355 -22.55 -20.00 7.78
N ARG A 356 -22.96 -20.12 9.03
CA ARG A 356 -23.20 -19.02 9.96
C ARG A 356 -21.96 -18.77 10.83
N LYS A 357 -21.59 -17.51 10.99
CA LYS A 357 -20.49 -17.07 11.85
C LYS A 357 -21.01 -16.18 12.96
N VAL A 358 -20.62 -16.50 14.21
CA VAL A 358 -20.86 -15.66 15.38
C VAL A 358 -19.72 -14.66 15.46
N LEU A 359 -20.03 -13.39 15.66
CA LEU A 359 -19.06 -12.33 15.78
C LEU A 359 -18.77 -12.01 17.25
N ASP A 360 -17.50 -11.98 17.57
CA ASP A 360 -16.99 -11.46 18.83
C ASP A 360 -16.62 -9.99 18.64
N SER A 361 -17.40 -9.09 19.19
CA SER A 361 -17.19 -7.64 19.05
C SER A 361 -15.83 -7.18 19.56
N ALA A 362 -15.18 -7.96 20.43
CA ALA A 362 -13.82 -7.70 20.91
C ALA A 362 -12.73 -8.10 19.88
N LYS A 363 -13.10 -8.83 18.84
CA LYS A 363 -12.17 -9.28 17.77
C LYS A 363 -12.43 -8.67 16.39
N GLY A 364 -13.51 -7.91 16.26
CA GLY A 364 -13.87 -7.22 15.00
C GLY A 364 -15.34 -7.34 14.65
N ARG A 365 -15.73 -6.67 13.59
CA ARG A 365 -17.11 -6.58 13.09
C ARG A 365 -17.29 -7.21 11.71
N THR A 366 -16.24 -7.89 11.19
CA THR A 366 -16.24 -8.45 9.84
C THR A 366 -16.13 -9.97 9.87
N ALA A 367 -16.98 -10.66 9.12
CA ALA A 367 -16.88 -12.07 8.81
C ALA A 367 -16.47 -12.25 7.35
N SER A 368 -15.69 -13.26 7.04
CA SER A 368 -15.21 -13.54 5.68
C SER A 368 -15.43 -14.99 5.28
N TRP A 369 -15.69 -15.24 4.00
CA TRP A 369 -15.80 -16.56 3.38
C TRP A 369 -15.03 -16.53 2.06
N GLN A 370 -14.64 -17.70 1.57
CA GLN A 370 -14.03 -17.84 0.26
C GLN A 370 -14.82 -18.86 -0.57
N THR A 371 -15.13 -18.52 -1.81
CA THR A 371 -15.91 -19.40 -2.71
C THR A 371 -15.56 -19.10 -4.17
N PRO A 372 -15.58 -20.12 -5.06
CA PRO A 372 -15.55 -19.88 -6.50
C PRO A 372 -16.76 -19.07 -6.94
N TYR A 373 -16.55 -18.06 -7.78
CA TYR A 373 -17.63 -17.30 -8.37
C TYR A 373 -18.52 -18.21 -9.25
N ARG A 374 -19.82 -18.09 -9.05
CA ARG A 374 -20.90 -18.62 -9.89
C ARG A 374 -21.92 -17.52 -10.10
N SER A 375 -22.31 -17.28 -11.35
CA SER A 375 -23.32 -16.27 -11.66
C SER A 375 -24.62 -16.52 -10.90
N GLY A 376 -25.31 -15.46 -10.49
CA GLY A 376 -26.54 -15.49 -9.69
C GLY A 376 -26.53 -14.47 -8.57
N SER A 377 -26.95 -14.85 -7.35
CA SER A 377 -27.04 -13.94 -6.22
C SER A 377 -26.16 -14.36 -5.05
N VAL A 378 -25.68 -13.39 -4.30
CA VAL A 378 -25.03 -13.55 -3.01
C VAL A 378 -25.77 -12.72 -1.97
N LYS A 379 -26.12 -13.33 -0.82
CA LYS A 379 -26.93 -12.74 0.23
C LYS A 379 -26.33 -13.00 1.61
N VAL A 380 -26.34 -11.99 2.46
CA VAL A 380 -26.05 -12.14 3.88
C VAL A 380 -27.28 -11.86 4.72
N VAL A 381 -27.44 -12.62 5.79
CA VAL A 381 -28.51 -12.48 6.77
C VAL A 381 -27.89 -12.33 8.15
N ALA A 382 -28.18 -11.22 8.80
CA ALA A 382 -27.71 -10.91 10.15
C ALA A 382 -28.78 -11.23 11.20
N TYR A 383 -28.36 -11.79 12.34
CA TYR A 383 -29.24 -12.28 13.39
C TYR A 383 -28.85 -11.70 14.74
N ASP A 384 -29.83 -11.45 15.60
CA ASP A 384 -29.63 -11.12 17.02
C ASP A 384 -29.24 -12.35 17.87
N GLU A 385 -29.07 -12.17 19.16
CA GLU A 385 -28.73 -13.21 20.13
C GLU A 385 -29.76 -14.35 20.20
N ASN A 386 -31.03 -14.06 19.84
CA ASN A 386 -32.13 -15.00 19.86
C ASN A 386 -32.31 -15.73 18.51
N GLY A 387 -31.49 -15.44 17.51
CA GLY A 387 -31.58 -15.99 16.19
C GLY A 387 -32.65 -15.33 15.29
N LYS A 388 -33.20 -14.19 15.69
CA LYS A 388 -34.11 -13.40 14.86
C LYS A 388 -33.32 -12.61 13.82
N VAL A 389 -33.81 -12.60 12.58
CA VAL A 389 -33.24 -11.77 11.50
C VAL A 389 -33.44 -10.30 11.83
N VAL A 390 -32.37 -9.51 11.78
CA VAL A 390 -32.38 -8.06 12.08
C VAL A 390 -31.94 -7.20 10.90
N ALA A 391 -31.15 -7.74 9.97
CA ALA A 391 -30.75 -7.05 8.75
C ALA A 391 -30.39 -8.06 7.64
N THR A 392 -30.47 -7.62 6.39
CA THR A 392 -30.04 -8.39 5.22
C THR A 392 -29.40 -7.47 4.18
N ASP A 393 -28.43 -7.99 3.43
CA ASP A 393 -27.90 -7.35 2.22
C ASP A 393 -27.76 -8.41 1.13
N GLU A 394 -28.01 -8.01 -0.13
CA GLU A 394 -28.02 -8.92 -1.26
C GLU A 394 -27.47 -8.24 -2.51
N GLN A 395 -26.67 -8.97 -3.27
CA GLN A 395 -26.12 -8.52 -4.54
C GLN A 395 -26.31 -9.57 -5.61
N ASP A 396 -26.73 -9.12 -6.79
CA ASP A 396 -26.88 -9.95 -7.97
C ASP A 396 -25.72 -9.76 -8.95
N SER A 397 -25.43 -10.81 -9.70
CA SER A 397 -24.62 -10.69 -10.91
C SER A 397 -25.30 -9.77 -11.91
N PHE A 398 -24.54 -8.99 -12.64
CA PHE A 398 -25.07 -8.00 -13.57
C PHE A 398 -24.40 -8.10 -14.94
N ASP A 399 -25.10 -7.58 -15.94
CA ASP A 399 -24.64 -7.48 -17.33
C ASP A 399 -24.05 -6.07 -17.62
N ASP A 400 -23.75 -5.80 -18.87
CA ASP A 400 -23.24 -4.48 -19.32
C ASP A 400 -24.28 -3.38 -19.13
N SER A 401 -23.78 -2.15 -18.92
CA SER A 401 -24.63 -0.95 -18.82
C SER A 401 -25.59 -0.85 -20.02
N ALA A 402 -26.86 -0.59 -19.76
CA ALA A 402 -27.90 -0.39 -20.79
C ALA A 402 -28.59 0.97 -20.64
N MET A 403 -28.64 1.54 -19.47
CA MET A 403 -29.31 2.80 -19.21
C MET A 403 -28.64 3.63 -18.11
N VAL A 404 -28.70 4.94 -18.24
CA VAL A 404 -28.31 5.91 -17.22
C VAL A 404 -29.46 6.08 -16.21
N CYS A 405 -29.11 6.23 -14.92
CA CYS A 405 -30.05 6.53 -13.83
C CYS A 405 -29.58 7.75 -13.06
N LEU A 406 -30.53 8.62 -12.67
CA LEU A 406 -30.25 9.87 -11.95
C LEU A 406 -31.05 9.90 -10.66
N GLN A 407 -30.38 10.31 -9.57
CA GLN A 407 -31.01 10.54 -8.28
C GLN A 407 -30.46 11.83 -7.67
N ALA A 408 -31.33 12.81 -7.42
CA ALA A 408 -30.97 14.04 -6.71
C ALA A 408 -31.27 13.90 -5.22
N ASP A 409 -30.44 14.51 -4.39
CA ASP A 409 -30.66 14.65 -2.94
C ASP A 409 -31.87 15.54 -2.62
N ARG A 410 -32.17 16.49 -3.52
CA ARG A 410 -33.32 17.41 -3.40
C ARG A 410 -33.89 17.79 -4.76
N LYS A 411 -35.16 18.17 -4.76
CA LYS A 411 -35.87 18.57 -6.01
C LYS A 411 -35.93 20.08 -6.19
N THR A 412 -35.64 20.87 -5.17
CA THR A 412 -35.70 22.32 -5.22
C THR A 412 -34.46 22.92 -4.58
N ILE A 413 -33.90 23.93 -5.24
CA ILE A 413 -32.77 24.73 -4.75
C ILE A 413 -33.12 26.22 -4.92
N SER A 414 -32.44 27.12 -4.20
CA SER A 414 -32.57 28.56 -4.41
C SER A 414 -32.02 28.98 -5.79
N GLY A 415 -32.74 29.86 -6.47
CA GLY A 415 -32.30 30.37 -7.78
C GLY A 415 -31.06 31.27 -7.73
N ASP A 416 -30.65 31.72 -6.53
CA ASP A 416 -29.52 32.63 -6.32
C ASP A 416 -28.12 32.00 -6.50
N GLY A 417 -28.04 30.68 -6.70
CA GLY A 417 -26.80 29.96 -6.88
C GLY A 417 -26.03 29.64 -5.60
N ARG A 418 -26.60 29.83 -4.41
CA ARG A 418 -25.99 29.50 -3.11
C ARG A 418 -26.27 28.09 -2.67
N GLU A 419 -27.51 27.61 -2.87
CA GLU A 419 -27.85 26.21 -2.61
C GLU A 419 -27.46 25.33 -3.77
N LEU A 420 -26.99 24.12 -3.44
CA LEU A 420 -26.54 23.11 -4.41
C LEU A 420 -27.47 21.90 -4.35
N ALA A 421 -27.72 21.29 -5.51
CA ALA A 421 -28.26 19.94 -5.63
C ALA A 421 -27.14 18.97 -6.02
N PHE A 422 -27.09 17.85 -5.33
CA PHE A 422 -26.13 16.76 -5.56
C PHE A 422 -26.83 15.62 -6.26
N ILE A 423 -26.44 15.34 -7.50
CA ILE A 423 -27.09 14.36 -8.36
C ILE A 423 -26.14 13.17 -8.53
N THR A 424 -26.54 12.03 -8.00
CA THR A 424 -25.88 10.76 -8.22
C THR A 424 -26.27 10.20 -9.59
N ILE A 425 -25.27 9.91 -10.41
CA ILE A 425 -25.39 9.29 -11.73
C ILE A 425 -24.87 7.86 -11.61
N THR A 426 -25.69 6.89 -12.01
CA THR A 426 -25.36 5.46 -12.03
C THR A 426 -25.82 4.84 -13.35
N THR A 427 -25.44 3.58 -13.58
CA THR A 427 -25.98 2.81 -14.71
C THR A 427 -26.65 1.52 -14.22
N ARG A 428 -27.57 1.02 -15.05
CA ARG A 428 -28.19 -0.27 -14.85
C ARG A 428 -28.07 -1.10 -16.13
N ASP A 429 -28.03 -2.42 -15.96
CA ASP A 429 -28.08 -3.36 -17.06
C ASP A 429 -29.52 -3.46 -17.68
N LYS A 430 -29.68 -4.31 -18.69
CA LYS A 430 -30.99 -4.56 -19.34
C LYS A 430 -32.03 -5.17 -18.39
N ASN A 431 -31.60 -5.84 -17.31
CA ASN A 431 -32.48 -6.48 -16.33
C ASN A 431 -32.85 -5.50 -15.18
N GLY A 432 -32.20 -4.34 -15.14
CA GLY A 432 -32.41 -3.34 -14.10
C GLY A 432 -31.44 -3.45 -12.92
N ASN A 433 -30.46 -4.36 -12.96
CA ASN A 433 -29.45 -4.51 -11.93
C ASN A 433 -28.43 -3.36 -12.00
N PRO A 434 -27.98 -2.81 -10.86
CA PRO A 434 -26.91 -1.82 -10.83
C PRO A 434 -25.60 -2.40 -11.37
N VAL A 435 -24.94 -1.69 -12.29
CA VAL A 435 -23.62 -2.09 -12.83
C VAL A 435 -22.53 -1.47 -11.94
N ARG A 436 -22.12 -2.24 -10.92
CA ARG A 436 -21.26 -1.76 -9.82
C ARG A 436 -19.82 -1.41 -10.21
N ASN A 437 -19.36 -1.92 -11.36
CA ASN A 437 -18.02 -1.64 -11.91
C ASN A 437 -18.11 -0.83 -13.22
N ALA A 438 -19.23 -0.14 -13.48
CA ALA A 438 -19.36 0.71 -14.67
C ALA A 438 -18.33 1.85 -14.63
N ASN A 439 -17.71 2.09 -15.80
CA ASN A 439 -16.73 3.16 -16.04
C ASN A 439 -17.08 3.96 -17.31
N ASP A 440 -18.35 3.92 -17.73
CA ASP A 440 -18.88 4.64 -18.88
C ASP A 440 -18.61 6.15 -18.74
N ARG A 441 -18.17 6.81 -19.83
CA ARG A 441 -18.06 8.27 -19.87
C ARG A 441 -19.43 8.86 -20.14
N VAL A 442 -19.91 9.72 -19.28
CA VAL A 442 -21.18 10.44 -19.42
C VAL A 442 -20.97 11.92 -19.73
N THR A 443 -21.88 12.51 -20.48
CA THR A 443 -21.97 13.96 -20.70
C THR A 443 -23.21 14.48 -19.97
N VAL A 444 -23.02 15.54 -19.19
CA VAL A 444 -24.05 16.19 -18.38
C VAL A 444 -24.35 17.58 -18.93
N ARG A 445 -25.57 17.86 -19.28
CA ARG A 445 -26.05 19.18 -19.73
C ARG A 445 -27.12 19.70 -18.78
N VAL A 446 -26.95 20.93 -18.31
CA VAL A 446 -27.92 21.61 -17.45
C VAL A 446 -28.51 22.79 -18.20
N ASN A 447 -29.83 22.82 -18.31
CA ASN A 447 -30.59 23.84 -19.03
C ASN A 447 -31.61 24.53 -18.10
N GLY A 448 -32.16 25.66 -18.57
CA GLY A 448 -33.17 26.43 -17.85
C GLY A 448 -32.61 27.33 -16.78
N ALA A 449 -33.14 27.25 -15.57
CA ALA A 449 -32.78 28.09 -14.42
C ALA A 449 -31.57 27.59 -13.62
N GLY A 450 -30.80 26.63 -14.14
CA GLY A 450 -29.64 26.04 -13.47
C GLY A 450 -28.36 26.09 -14.26
N VAL A 451 -27.25 25.72 -13.59
CA VAL A 451 -25.90 25.57 -14.17
C VAL A 451 -25.22 24.38 -13.53
N LEU A 452 -24.49 23.58 -14.34
CA LEU A 452 -23.56 22.55 -13.84
C LEU A 452 -22.39 23.26 -13.17
N VAL A 453 -22.00 22.84 -11.95
CA VAL A 453 -20.87 23.44 -11.21
C VAL A 453 -19.61 22.56 -11.36
N GLY A 454 -19.77 21.23 -11.32
CA GLY A 454 -18.67 20.29 -11.45
C GLY A 454 -19.13 18.85 -11.46
N LEU A 455 -18.19 17.95 -11.79
CA LEU A 455 -18.36 16.51 -11.79
C LEU A 455 -17.26 15.86 -10.95
N ASP A 456 -17.63 14.89 -10.10
CA ASP A 456 -16.69 14.14 -9.27
C ASP A 456 -17.07 12.66 -9.23
N ASN A 457 -16.14 11.77 -9.57
CA ASN A 457 -16.38 10.33 -9.55
C ASN A 457 -15.82 9.62 -8.32
N GLY A 458 -15.07 10.34 -7.46
CA GLY A 458 -14.44 9.79 -6.27
C GLY A 458 -13.16 9.00 -6.51
N ASP A 459 -12.63 8.99 -7.74
CA ASP A 459 -11.36 8.35 -8.07
C ASP A 459 -10.19 9.31 -7.83
N SER A 460 -9.41 9.05 -6.78
CA SER A 460 -8.24 9.87 -6.44
C SER A 460 -7.08 9.76 -7.43
N ALA A 461 -7.13 8.84 -8.38
CA ALA A 461 -6.16 8.69 -9.46
C ALA A 461 -6.61 9.27 -10.80
N ASP A 462 -7.87 9.71 -10.93
CA ASP A 462 -8.43 10.22 -12.18
C ASP A 462 -7.79 11.55 -12.59
N PRO A 463 -7.13 11.65 -13.77
CA PRO A 463 -6.50 12.88 -14.25
C PRO A 463 -7.51 13.89 -14.83
N ASP A 464 -8.79 13.51 -15.04
CA ASP A 464 -9.81 14.41 -15.58
C ASP A 464 -10.03 15.62 -14.66
N GLU A 465 -10.23 16.79 -15.22
CA GLU A 465 -10.56 17.98 -14.47
C GLU A 465 -12.00 17.92 -13.93
N TYR A 466 -12.23 18.47 -12.75
CA TYR A 466 -13.56 18.49 -12.10
C TYR A 466 -14.56 19.40 -12.82
N GLN A 467 -14.08 20.50 -13.41
CA GLN A 467 -14.93 21.50 -14.09
C GLN A 467 -15.05 21.21 -15.59
N THR A 468 -15.65 20.08 -15.92
CA THR A 468 -15.97 19.63 -17.27
C THR A 468 -17.45 19.26 -17.38
N ASP A 469 -17.96 19.13 -18.60
CA ASP A 469 -19.32 18.64 -18.86
C ASP A 469 -19.38 17.10 -19.03
N SER A 470 -18.22 16.43 -18.98
CA SER A 470 -18.10 15.00 -19.25
C SER A 470 -17.04 14.36 -18.36
N ARG A 471 -17.41 13.26 -17.69
CA ARG A 471 -16.49 12.47 -16.84
C ARG A 471 -16.88 10.99 -16.86
N ARG A 472 -15.93 10.08 -16.55
CA ARG A 472 -16.21 8.65 -16.39
C ARG A 472 -16.89 8.38 -15.05
N LEU A 473 -17.75 7.37 -15.01
CA LEU A 473 -18.11 6.76 -13.75
C LEU A 473 -16.87 6.05 -13.17
N PHE A 474 -16.80 5.99 -11.86
CA PHE A 474 -15.83 5.18 -11.12
C PHE A 474 -16.58 4.22 -10.19
N SER A 475 -16.32 2.92 -10.34
CA SER A 475 -17.06 1.88 -9.61
C SER A 475 -18.58 2.12 -9.64
N GLY A 476 -19.09 2.37 -10.85
CA GLY A 476 -20.52 2.52 -11.13
C GLY A 476 -21.15 3.85 -10.76
N MET A 477 -20.40 4.86 -10.28
CA MET A 477 -20.97 6.10 -9.75
C MET A 477 -20.23 7.37 -10.23
N LEU A 478 -20.99 8.47 -10.34
CA LEU A 478 -20.49 9.83 -10.59
C LEU A 478 -21.42 10.83 -9.90
N LEU A 479 -20.86 11.87 -9.31
CA LEU A 479 -21.58 13.01 -8.75
C LEU A 479 -21.60 14.16 -9.76
N ALA A 480 -22.79 14.74 -10.00
CA ALA A 480 -22.94 16.04 -10.66
C ALA A 480 -23.49 17.07 -9.65
N VAL A 481 -22.84 18.23 -9.58
CA VAL A 481 -23.28 19.34 -8.71
C VAL A 481 -23.95 20.42 -9.54
N VAL A 482 -25.19 20.78 -9.18
CA VAL A 482 -26.01 21.78 -9.89
C VAL A 482 -26.40 22.92 -8.97
N ALA A 483 -26.32 24.15 -9.48
CA ALA A 483 -26.72 25.37 -8.79
C ALA A 483 -27.73 26.19 -9.60
N GLY A 484 -28.47 27.11 -8.95
CA GLY A 484 -29.25 28.14 -9.60
C GLY A 484 -28.37 29.12 -10.38
N ASN A 485 -28.86 29.71 -11.46
CA ASN A 485 -28.12 30.62 -12.33
C ASN A 485 -28.63 32.10 -12.28
N GLY A 486 -29.34 32.47 -11.24
CA GLY A 486 -29.97 33.79 -11.08
C GLY A 486 -31.37 33.89 -11.66
N ARG A 487 -31.96 32.77 -12.07
CA ARG A 487 -33.31 32.69 -12.58
C ARG A 487 -34.17 31.77 -11.71
N THR A 488 -35.47 31.97 -11.73
CA THR A 488 -36.46 31.06 -11.14
C THR A 488 -37.06 30.17 -12.19
N GLY A 489 -37.53 28.97 -11.80
CA GLY A 489 -38.22 28.04 -12.68
C GLY A 489 -37.55 26.71 -12.84
N THR A 490 -37.85 26.04 -13.92
CA THR A 490 -37.38 24.66 -14.19
C THR A 490 -35.89 24.61 -14.52
N ILE A 491 -35.22 23.63 -13.91
CA ILE A 491 -33.85 23.17 -14.24
C ILE A 491 -33.98 21.78 -14.85
N THR A 492 -33.46 21.56 -16.04
CA THR A 492 -33.40 20.25 -16.68
C THR A 492 -31.96 19.77 -16.74
N VAL A 493 -31.73 18.56 -16.26
CA VAL A 493 -30.42 17.91 -16.26
C VAL A 493 -30.51 16.70 -17.19
N ASP A 494 -29.86 16.81 -18.34
CA ASP A 494 -29.81 15.78 -19.37
C ASP A 494 -28.47 15.05 -19.27
N VAL A 495 -28.50 13.72 -19.15
CA VAL A 495 -27.30 12.88 -19.07
C VAL A 495 -27.31 11.83 -20.16
N THR A 496 -26.24 11.79 -20.94
CA THR A 496 -26.05 10.86 -22.06
C THR A 496 -24.73 10.12 -21.96
N ALA A 497 -24.70 8.88 -22.45
CA ALA A 497 -23.47 8.09 -22.64
C ALA A 497 -23.56 7.28 -23.94
N PRO A 498 -22.44 6.97 -24.60
CA PRO A 498 -22.41 6.17 -25.82
C PRO A 498 -23.07 4.79 -25.62
N GLY A 499 -24.03 4.46 -26.47
CA GLY A 499 -24.71 3.16 -26.44
C GLY A 499 -25.71 2.94 -25.30
N LEU A 500 -25.88 3.91 -24.38
CA LEU A 500 -26.84 3.79 -23.27
C LEU A 500 -28.11 4.61 -23.50
N ARG A 501 -29.22 4.14 -22.98
CA ARG A 501 -30.44 4.93 -22.91
C ARG A 501 -30.20 6.14 -22.00
N PRO A 502 -30.39 7.39 -22.50
CA PRO A 502 -30.19 8.60 -21.72
C PRO A 502 -31.21 8.76 -20.58
N ALA A 503 -30.89 9.63 -19.64
CA ALA A 503 -31.79 10.00 -18.57
C ALA A 503 -31.92 11.53 -18.44
N VAL A 504 -33.10 11.97 -18.03
CA VAL A 504 -33.45 13.38 -17.79
C VAL A 504 -34.00 13.52 -16.37
N LEU A 505 -33.50 14.50 -15.64
CA LEU A 505 -33.98 14.85 -14.30
C LEU A 505 -34.42 16.31 -14.30
N THR A 506 -35.57 16.58 -13.64
CA THR A 506 -36.09 17.93 -13.48
C THR A 506 -35.98 18.37 -12.03
N LEU A 507 -35.39 19.56 -11.81
CA LEU A 507 -35.34 20.28 -10.55
C LEU A 507 -36.07 21.63 -10.69
N ASN A 508 -36.30 22.32 -9.59
CA ASN A 508 -36.89 23.63 -9.55
C ASN A 508 -35.96 24.66 -8.88
N ALA A 509 -35.71 25.80 -9.52
CA ALA A 509 -35.06 26.93 -8.91
C ALA A 509 -36.12 27.84 -8.28
N ALA A 510 -36.16 27.87 -6.95
CA ALA A 510 -37.09 28.67 -6.16
C ALA A 510 -36.80 30.17 -6.26
N PRO A 511 -37.82 31.05 -6.07
CA PRO A 511 -37.62 32.49 -5.89
C PRO A 511 -36.65 32.77 -4.76
N PHE A 512 -35.88 33.86 -4.89
CA PHE A 512 -34.87 34.26 -3.92
C PHE A 512 -34.89 35.78 -3.73
N GLU A 513 -34.35 36.22 -2.61
CA GLU A 513 -34.11 37.65 -2.34
C GLU A 513 -32.59 37.87 -2.12
N GLY A 514 -32.05 38.99 -2.56
CA GLY A 514 -30.67 39.37 -2.38
C GLY A 514 -29.77 39.10 -3.62
N PRO A 515 -28.44 39.20 -3.45
CA PRO A 515 -27.50 39.13 -4.55
C PRO A 515 -27.30 37.69 -5.05
N VAL A 516 -27.20 37.54 -6.37
CA VAL A 516 -26.91 36.27 -7.05
C VAL A 516 -25.43 35.92 -6.92
N ARG A 517 -25.13 34.70 -6.47
CA ARG A 517 -23.80 34.10 -6.58
C ARG A 517 -23.63 33.54 -7.99
N ARG A 518 -22.99 34.29 -8.85
CA ARG A 518 -22.71 33.82 -10.21
C ARG A 518 -21.74 32.63 -10.16
N ARG A 519 -22.12 31.54 -10.81
CA ARG A 519 -21.28 30.39 -11.08
C ARG A 519 -21.04 30.29 -12.57
N LEU A 520 -19.78 30.02 -12.93
CA LEU A 520 -19.41 29.78 -14.34
C LEU A 520 -19.78 28.33 -14.68
N PRO A 521 -20.31 28.08 -15.88
CA PRO A 521 -20.45 26.73 -16.37
C PRO A 521 -19.06 26.11 -16.56
N PRO A 522 -18.92 24.77 -16.41
CA PRO A 522 -17.69 24.09 -16.70
C PRO A 522 -17.23 24.33 -18.15
N LEU A 523 -15.92 24.24 -18.37
CA LEU A 523 -15.35 24.22 -19.69
C LEU A 523 -15.85 22.97 -20.43
N THR A 524 -16.35 23.15 -21.64
CA THR A 524 -16.70 22.02 -22.50
C THR A 524 -15.45 21.50 -23.15
N PHE A 525 -15.01 20.33 -22.75
CA PHE A 525 -13.96 19.63 -23.50
C PHE A 525 -14.63 18.82 -24.60
N GLY A 526 -14.35 19.18 -25.87
CA GLY A 526 -14.76 18.41 -27.05
C GLY A 526 -14.07 17.03 -27.11
N GLY A 527 -13.89 16.37 -25.94
CA GLY A 527 -13.33 15.03 -25.82
C GLY A 527 -14.24 14.02 -26.50
N SER A 528 -13.64 12.98 -27.09
CA SER A 528 -14.35 11.93 -27.81
C SER A 528 -15.35 11.22 -26.87
N THR A 529 -16.60 11.65 -26.89
CA THR A 529 -17.73 10.97 -26.26
C THR A 529 -18.09 9.64 -26.96
N GLN A 530 -17.38 9.27 -28.01
CA GLN A 530 -17.63 8.05 -28.79
C GLN A 530 -16.84 6.85 -28.30
N LYS A 531 -15.85 7.02 -27.40
CA LYS A 531 -15.07 5.92 -26.86
C LYS A 531 -15.83 5.21 -25.74
N ILE A 532 -15.96 3.88 -25.88
CA ILE A 532 -16.60 2.99 -24.91
C ILE A 532 -15.48 2.23 -24.18
N PRO A 533 -15.31 2.40 -22.86
CA PRO A 533 -14.28 1.71 -22.10
C PRO A 533 -14.61 0.22 -21.90
N VAL A 534 -13.59 -0.58 -21.66
CA VAL A 534 -13.75 -1.96 -21.17
C VAL A 534 -14.02 -1.88 -19.67
N ARG A 535 -15.16 -2.44 -19.21
CA ARG A 535 -15.49 -2.53 -17.77
C ARG A 535 -15.08 -3.86 -17.14
N LYS A 536 -14.95 -4.93 -17.97
CA LYS A 536 -14.57 -6.27 -17.55
C LYS A 536 -13.90 -7.00 -18.71
N LEU A 537 -12.86 -7.77 -18.42
CA LEU A 537 -12.37 -8.83 -19.28
C LEU A 537 -12.86 -10.16 -18.75
N THR A 538 -13.65 -10.88 -19.52
CA THR A 538 -14.06 -12.24 -19.17
C THR A 538 -12.95 -13.19 -19.61
N LEU A 539 -12.27 -13.81 -18.64
CA LEU A 539 -11.22 -14.77 -18.88
C LEU A 539 -11.80 -16.18 -18.90
N THR A 540 -11.45 -16.96 -19.90
CA THR A 540 -11.84 -18.36 -20.02
C THR A 540 -10.61 -19.20 -20.33
N ALA A 541 -10.30 -20.16 -19.44
CA ALA A 541 -9.20 -21.10 -19.61
C ALA A 541 -9.70 -22.43 -20.13
N GLU A 542 -8.95 -23.09 -21.03
CA GLU A 542 -9.22 -24.47 -21.43
C GLU A 542 -9.09 -25.42 -20.24
N ARG A 543 -8.10 -25.12 -19.36
CA ARG A 543 -7.82 -25.85 -18.11
C ARG A 543 -7.30 -24.87 -17.06
N THR A 544 -7.74 -25.05 -15.84
CA THR A 544 -7.22 -24.30 -14.67
C THR A 544 -6.27 -25.12 -13.81
N ALA A 545 -6.27 -26.47 -14.00
CA ALA A 545 -5.32 -27.38 -13.38
C ALA A 545 -4.36 -27.93 -14.45
N LEU A 546 -3.07 -27.74 -14.24
CA LEU A 546 -1.99 -28.22 -15.12
C LEU A 546 -1.18 -29.29 -14.40
N ASP A 547 -0.70 -30.24 -15.17
CA ASP A 547 0.12 -31.34 -14.69
C ASP A 547 1.14 -31.79 -15.77
N LYS A 548 1.90 -32.84 -15.49
CA LYS A 548 2.91 -33.36 -16.41
C LYS A 548 2.33 -33.86 -17.74
N GLU A 549 1.08 -34.33 -17.74
CA GLU A 549 0.41 -34.83 -18.96
C GLU A 549 -0.20 -33.68 -19.76
N HIS A 550 -0.61 -32.61 -19.07
CA HIS A 550 -1.23 -31.40 -19.62
C HIS A 550 -0.50 -30.14 -19.14
N PRO A 551 0.74 -29.88 -19.59
CA PRO A 551 1.54 -28.79 -19.08
C PRO A 551 1.18 -27.43 -19.70
N VAL A 552 0.27 -27.39 -20.69
CA VAL A 552 -0.09 -26.14 -21.42
C VAL A 552 -1.59 -25.90 -21.34
N THR A 553 -1.97 -24.64 -21.22
CA THR A 553 -3.36 -24.18 -21.34
C THR A 553 -3.42 -22.89 -22.16
N HIS A 554 -4.56 -22.65 -22.82
CA HIS A 554 -4.86 -21.39 -23.49
C HIS A 554 -5.95 -20.66 -22.73
N ILE A 555 -5.78 -19.34 -22.58
CA ILE A 555 -6.71 -18.47 -21.89
C ILE A 555 -7.12 -17.37 -22.86
N THR A 556 -8.43 -17.22 -23.05
CA THR A 556 -9.00 -16.17 -23.90
C THR A 556 -9.60 -15.05 -23.04
N ALA A 557 -9.45 -13.80 -23.46
CA ALA A 557 -10.03 -12.63 -22.84
C ALA A 557 -11.09 -12.02 -23.76
N ALA A 558 -12.34 -12.01 -23.30
CA ALA A 558 -13.44 -11.34 -24.00
C ALA A 558 -13.75 -9.99 -23.35
N ARG A 559 -13.76 -8.92 -24.14
CA ARG A 559 -14.04 -7.57 -23.65
C ARG A 559 -15.52 -7.37 -23.39
N ARG A 560 -15.84 -6.70 -22.29
CA ARG A 560 -17.20 -6.31 -21.93
C ARG A 560 -17.24 -4.79 -21.69
N PRO A 561 -18.20 -4.03 -22.30
CA PRO A 561 -19.16 -4.53 -23.30
C PRO A 561 -18.49 -4.92 -24.61
N ALA A 562 -19.15 -5.76 -25.42
CA ALA A 562 -18.63 -6.18 -26.73
C ALA A 562 -18.36 -5.00 -27.69
N ALA A 563 -19.04 -3.87 -27.50
CA ALA A 563 -18.85 -2.62 -28.23
C ALA A 563 -17.68 -1.76 -27.74
N ALA A 564 -16.89 -2.25 -26.75
CA ALA A 564 -15.74 -1.52 -26.24
C ALA A 564 -14.74 -1.16 -27.36
N THR A 565 -14.24 0.08 -27.31
CA THR A 565 -13.39 0.66 -28.37
C THR A 565 -11.90 0.59 -28.05
N PHE A 566 -11.53 0.23 -26.81
CA PHE A 566 -10.16 -0.02 -26.41
C PHE A 566 -9.82 -1.48 -26.59
N THR A 567 -8.65 -1.76 -27.16
CA THR A 567 -8.24 -3.10 -27.58
C THR A 567 -6.92 -3.57 -26.95
N ASP A 568 -6.27 -2.70 -26.19
CA ASP A 568 -5.03 -2.98 -25.50
C ASP A 568 -5.26 -3.98 -24.36
N ILE A 569 -4.70 -5.18 -24.43
CA ILE A 569 -4.66 -6.15 -23.35
C ILE A 569 -3.21 -6.42 -23.01
N GLU A 570 -2.85 -6.20 -21.76
CA GLU A 570 -1.55 -6.57 -21.21
C GLU A 570 -1.73 -7.83 -20.36
N TRP A 571 -0.85 -8.82 -20.51
CA TRP A 571 -0.91 -10.06 -19.76
C TRP A 571 0.20 -10.13 -18.73
N GLN A 572 -0.12 -10.69 -17.56
CA GLN A 572 0.83 -10.92 -16.47
C GLN A 572 0.57 -12.28 -15.84
N LEU A 573 1.65 -12.98 -15.42
CA LEU A 573 1.58 -14.11 -14.50
C LEU A 573 2.16 -13.68 -13.17
N THR A 574 1.38 -13.83 -12.10
CA THR A 574 1.83 -13.45 -10.75
C THR A 574 1.57 -14.58 -9.76
N ASP A 575 2.30 -14.56 -8.64
CA ASP A 575 1.97 -15.35 -7.46
C ASP A 575 0.79 -14.71 -6.68
N ASP A 576 0.50 -15.24 -5.50
CA ASP A 576 -0.55 -14.74 -4.61
C ASP A 576 -0.24 -13.37 -4.00
N LYS A 577 0.98 -12.89 -4.10
CA LYS A 577 1.43 -11.56 -3.63
C LYS A 577 1.59 -10.54 -4.75
N GLY A 578 1.20 -10.90 -5.97
CA GLY A 578 1.29 -10.03 -7.15
C GLY A 578 2.70 -9.88 -7.71
N VAL A 579 3.68 -10.69 -7.25
CA VAL A 579 5.03 -10.74 -7.79
C VAL A 579 5.03 -11.62 -9.04
N PRO A 580 5.82 -11.32 -10.10
CA PRO A 580 5.90 -12.17 -11.29
C PRO A 580 6.14 -13.64 -10.95
N ALA A 581 5.27 -14.53 -11.43
CA ALA A 581 5.39 -15.96 -11.19
C ALA A 581 6.59 -16.55 -11.96
N VAL A 582 7.28 -17.53 -11.35
CA VAL A 582 8.44 -18.23 -11.96
C VAL A 582 8.09 -19.66 -12.35
N ASN A 583 6.97 -20.19 -11.85
CA ASN A 583 6.52 -21.57 -12.07
C ASN A 583 5.75 -21.80 -13.38
N ALA A 584 5.61 -20.75 -14.21
CA ALA A 584 5.05 -20.86 -15.56
C ALA A 584 5.68 -19.83 -16.51
N ALA A 585 5.71 -20.16 -17.78
CA ALA A 585 6.01 -19.24 -18.87
C ALA A 585 4.74 -18.79 -19.57
N MET A 586 4.76 -17.61 -20.18
CA MET A 586 3.63 -17.07 -20.95
C MET A 586 4.04 -16.64 -22.35
N GLN A 587 3.12 -16.83 -23.29
CA GLN A 587 3.24 -16.32 -24.65
C GLN A 587 1.93 -15.66 -25.06
N PRO A 588 1.84 -14.32 -25.03
CA PRO A 588 0.65 -13.58 -25.44
C PRO A 588 0.52 -13.53 -26.98
N ASP A 589 -0.72 -13.66 -27.47
CA ASP A 589 -1.12 -13.43 -28.85
C ASP A 589 -2.49 -12.71 -28.87
N GLY A 590 -2.45 -11.38 -28.77
CA GLY A 590 -3.64 -10.53 -28.70
C GLY A 590 -4.55 -10.86 -27.53
N ASP A 591 -5.75 -11.34 -27.82
CA ASP A 591 -6.78 -11.70 -26.82
C ASP A 591 -6.58 -13.12 -26.22
N VAL A 592 -5.53 -13.83 -26.63
CA VAL A 592 -5.21 -15.18 -26.19
C VAL A 592 -3.85 -15.23 -25.51
N LEU A 593 -3.78 -15.93 -24.39
CA LEU A 593 -2.55 -16.20 -23.69
C LEU A 593 -2.28 -17.72 -23.66
N THR A 594 -1.11 -18.14 -24.08
CA THR A 594 -0.61 -19.50 -23.85
C THR A 594 0.20 -19.51 -22.57
N VAL A 595 -0.13 -20.39 -21.64
CA VAL A 595 0.60 -20.62 -20.39
C VAL A 595 1.18 -22.02 -20.38
N THR A 596 2.49 -22.13 -20.11
CA THR A 596 3.23 -23.39 -20.00
C THR A 596 3.76 -23.57 -18.60
N ALA A 597 3.39 -24.66 -17.95
CA ALA A 597 3.85 -25.00 -16.60
C ALA A 597 5.35 -25.34 -16.59
N LEU A 598 6.09 -24.79 -15.61
CA LEU A 598 7.52 -25.03 -15.39
C LEU A 598 7.80 -25.70 -14.04
N GLY A 599 6.89 -25.55 -13.05
CA GLY A 599 7.02 -26.13 -11.73
C GLY A 599 5.73 -26.11 -10.94
N ASP A 600 5.69 -26.88 -9.85
CA ASP A 600 4.52 -27.02 -9.00
C ASP A 600 4.17 -25.72 -8.27
N GLY A 601 2.89 -25.50 -7.97
CA GLY A 601 2.38 -24.38 -7.23
C GLY A 601 1.12 -23.76 -7.81
N THR A 602 0.71 -22.63 -7.28
CA THR A 602 -0.42 -21.83 -7.78
C THR A 602 0.11 -20.55 -8.42
N LEU A 603 -0.61 -20.03 -9.40
CA LEU A 603 -0.34 -18.73 -9.98
C LEU A 603 -1.64 -18.06 -10.42
N ARG A 604 -1.55 -16.77 -10.73
CA ARG A 604 -2.65 -15.96 -11.24
C ARG A 604 -2.29 -15.44 -12.61
N VAL A 605 -3.20 -15.68 -13.53
CA VAL A 605 -3.22 -15.01 -14.83
C VAL A 605 -3.98 -13.73 -14.68
N ARG A 606 -3.36 -12.61 -15.01
CA ARG A 606 -3.95 -11.28 -15.01
C ARG A 606 -3.99 -10.71 -16.42
N ALA A 607 -5.12 -10.17 -16.79
CA ALA A 607 -5.29 -9.39 -18.01
C ALA A 607 -5.67 -7.95 -17.63
N LEU A 608 -4.92 -6.99 -18.14
CA LEU A 608 -5.01 -5.57 -17.80
C LEU A 608 -5.42 -4.75 -19.01
N VAL A 609 -6.21 -3.68 -18.79
CA VAL A 609 -6.59 -2.70 -19.83
C VAL A 609 -6.38 -1.30 -19.29
N ARG A 610 -5.76 -0.44 -20.11
CA ARG A 610 -5.52 0.98 -19.76
C ARG A 610 -6.71 1.89 -20.03
N ASN A 611 -7.64 1.51 -20.90
CA ASN A 611 -8.78 2.34 -21.28
C ASN A 611 -8.40 3.77 -21.71
N GLY A 612 -7.20 3.93 -22.30
CA GLY A 612 -6.68 5.21 -22.74
C GLY A 612 -6.00 6.06 -21.66
N HIS A 613 -5.72 5.51 -20.48
CA HIS A 613 -4.90 6.12 -19.43
C HIS A 613 -3.44 5.66 -19.47
N ASN A 614 -2.58 6.33 -18.72
CA ASN A 614 -1.16 5.97 -18.62
C ASN A 614 -0.93 4.70 -17.77
N ALA A 615 -1.81 4.44 -16.79
CA ALA A 615 -1.80 3.23 -15.99
C ALA A 615 -3.00 2.33 -16.32
N PRO A 616 -2.94 1.02 -16.05
CA PRO A 616 -4.08 0.13 -16.12
C PRO A 616 -5.26 0.66 -15.29
N GLN A 617 -6.47 0.52 -15.84
CA GLN A 617 -7.72 0.93 -15.18
C GLN A 617 -8.60 -0.26 -14.82
N LEU A 618 -8.23 -1.43 -15.28
CA LEU A 618 -8.93 -2.68 -15.06
C LEU A 618 -7.93 -3.82 -14.99
N ILE A 619 -8.08 -4.66 -13.99
CA ILE A 619 -7.37 -5.95 -13.84
C ILE A 619 -8.41 -7.05 -13.72
N SER A 620 -8.40 -8.01 -14.63
CA SER A 620 -9.19 -9.24 -14.55
C SER A 620 -8.26 -10.41 -14.23
N GLN A 621 -8.70 -11.37 -13.41
CA GLN A 621 -7.84 -12.40 -12.86
C GLN A 621 -8.49 -13.79 -12.96
N LEU A 622 -7.65 -14.82 -13.12
CA LEU A 622 -8.01 -16.23 -13.02
C LEU A 622 -6.87 -17.00 -12.35
N GLU A 623 -7.19 -17.93 -11.46
CA GLU A 623 -6.23 -18.77 -10.75
C GLU A 623 -5.94 -20.04 -11.54
N LEU A 624 -4.66 -20.45 -11.59
CA LEU A 624 -4.19 -21.73 -12.09
C LEU A 624 -3.46 -22.50 -10.98
N SER A 625 -3.59 -23.83 -11.02
CA SER A 625 -2.81 -24.75 -10.17
C SER A 625 -1.95 -25.65 -11.02
N ILE A 626 -0.72 -25.93 -10.58
CA ILE A 626 0.24 -26.79 -11.26
C ILE A 626 0.70 -27.87 -10.27
N SER A 627 0.71 -29.12 -10.69
CA SER A 627 1.16 -30.25 -9.86
C SER A 627 1.87 -31.35 -10.65
N GLY A 628 2.86 -31.99 -10.02
CA GLY A 628 3.57 -33.15 -10.62
C GLY A 628 4.60 -32.79 -11.68
N ILE A 629 4.93 -31.51 -11.88
CA ILE A 629 6.03 -31.06 -12.75
C ILE A 629 7.37 -31.16 -12.00
N GLY A 630 7.38 -30.72 -10.73
CA GLY A 630 8.54 -30.71 -9.85
C GLY A 630 8.64 -29.39 -9.08
N GLN A 631 9.36 -29.40 -7.97
CA GLN A 631 9.60 -28.24 -7.15
C GLN A 631 10.62 -27.31 -7.82
N LEU A 632 10.34 -26.01 -7.85
CA LEU A 632 11.28 -24.96 -8.23
C LEU A 632 11.87 -24.31 -7.00
N HIS A 633 13.18 -24.16 -6.99
CA HIS A 633 13.89 -23.39 -5.96
C HIS A 633 13.99 -21.92 -6.35
N LYS A 634 14.04 -21.02 -5.34
CA LYS A 634 14.28 -19.60 -5.58
C LYS A 634 15.69 -19.41 -6.16
N ASN A 635 15.79 -18.69 -7.29
CA ASN A 635 17.06 -18.33 -7.90
C ASN A 635 17.63 -17.06 -7.24
N PRO A 636 18.70 -17.14 -6.44
CA PRO A 636 19.27 -15.97 -5.74
C PRO A 636 19.97 -14.97 -6.66
N TYR A 637 20.25 -15.37 -7.90
CA TYR A 637 20.93 -14.55 -8.90
C TYR A 637 19.96 -13.69 -9.74
N GLU A 638 18.67 -13.83 -9.48
CA GLU A 638 17.60 -12.97 -9.94
C GLU A 638 17.00 -12.22 -8.75
N PHE A 639 16.34 -11.11 -9.01
CA PHE A 639 15.74 -10.32 -7.94
C PHE A 639 14.62 -11.09 -7.22
N ILE A 640 14.77 -11.30 -5.92
CA ILE A 640 13.75 -11.90 -5.05
C ILE A 640 13.09 -10.77 -4.27
N SER A 641 11.79 -10.54 -4.52
CA SER A 641 10.99 -9.54 -3.78
C SER A 641 10.92 -9.90 -2.29
N ALA A 642 11.06 -8.88 -1.42
CA ALA A 642 10.96 -9.08 0.02
C ALA A 642 9.59 -9.58 0.47
N SER A 643 8.50 -9.30 -0.26
CA SER A 643 7.16 -9.82 0.05
C SER A 643 7.04 -11.35 -0.07
N ARG A 644 8.00 -12.00 -0.73
CA ARG A 644 8.07 -13.46 -0.89
C ARG A 644 8.69 -14.19 0.30
N PHE A 645 8.78 -13.55 1.46
CA PHE A 645 9.26 -14.23 2.66
C PHE A 645 8.35 -15.43 3.01
N ASP A 646 8.95 -16.49 3.52
CA ASP A 646 8.26 -17.72 3.94
C ASP A 646 7.88 -17.65 5.43
N ALA A 647 8.68 -16.95 6.25
CA ALA A 647 8.39 -16.69 7.65
C ALA A 647 8.86 -15.29 8.06
N SER A 648 8.23 -14.75 9.09
CA SER A 648 8.60 -13.45 9.65
C SER A 648 8.37 -13.38 11.15
N PHE A 649 9.02 -12.42 11.80
CA PHE A 649 8.84 -12.13 13.22
C PHE A 649 8.87 -10.62 13.44
N GLY A 650 8.13 -10.16 14.45
CA GLY A 650 8.12 -8.77 14.88
C GLY A 650 7.19 -7.89 14.05
N ASP A 651 7.61 -6.65 13.85
CA ASP A 651 6.84 -5.61 13.18
C ASP A 651 7.13 -5.63 11.67
N ILE A 652 6.57 -6.61 10.96
CA ILE A 652 6.67 -6.72 9.51
C ILE A 652 5.36 -6.31 8.86
N GLY A 653 5.43 -5.26 8.07
CA GLY A 653 4.33 -4.74 7.25
C GLY A 653 4.69 -4.71 5.77
N ASN A 654 3.75 -4.25 4.96
CA ASN A 654 3.96 -4.09 3.53
C ASN A 654 4.82 -2.85 3.25
N GLY A 655 5.84 -3.03 2.43
CA GLY A 655 6.64 -1.94 1.89
C GLY A 655 6.14 -1.49 0.52
N ASN A 656 6.63 -0.34 0.05
CA ASN A 656 6.37 0.12 -1.31
C ASN A 656 6.93 -0.88 -2.34
N GLU A 657 6.38 -0.88 -3.54
CA GLU A 657 6.82 -1.71 -4.67
C GLU A 657 6.96 -3.20 -4.30
N ARG A 658 6.00 -3.74 -3.54
CA ARG A 658 5.98 -5.13 -3.07
C ARG A 658 7.20 -5.52 -2.22
N GLY A 659 7.76 -4.55 -1.48
CA GLY A 659 8.75 -4.77 -0.45
C GLY A 659 8.12 -5.14 0.90
N VAL A 660 8.94 -5.14 1.94
CA VAL A 660 8.52 -5.19 3.34
C VAL A 660 8.97 -3.93 4.06
N SER A 661 8.25 -3.57 5.12
CA SER A 661 8.55 -2.42 5.95
C SER A 661 8.47 -2.75 7.43
N THR A 662 9.20 -1.99 8.23
CA THR A 662 9.04 -1.92 9.68
C THR A 662 8.61 -0.51 10.05
N SER A 663 7.66 -0.37 10.99
CA SER A 663 7.16 0.91 11.47
C SER A 663 7.79 1.34 12.80
N ARG A 664 8.51 0.44 13.47
CA ARG A 664 9.04 0.60 14.83
C ARG A 664 10.46 0.13 14.94
N THR A 665 11.17 0.68 15.93
CA THR A 665 12.44 0.12 16.39
C THR A 665 12.16 -1.12 17.24
N GLY A 666 12.86 -2.21 16.97
CA GLY A 666 12.73 -3.48 17.67
C GLY A 666 13.12 -4.64 16.77
N ARG A 667 13.32 -5.79 17.40
CA ARG A 667 13.71 -6.99 16.66
C ARG A 667 12.61 -7.44 15.71
N SER A 668 12.89 -7.38 14.41
CA SER A 668 12.03 -7.88 13.33
C SER A 668 12.88 -8.56 12.28
N TRP A 669 12.37 -9.60 11.62
CA TRP A 669 13.10 -10.28 10.56
C TRP A 669 12.14 -10.93 9.54
N VAL A 670 12.67 -11.15 8.33
CA VAL A 670 12.06 -11.95 7.26
C VAL A 670 12.99 -13.07 6.85
N LEU A 671 12.43 -14.27 6.65
CA LEU A 671 13.15 -15.49 6.27
C LEU A 671 12.68 -15.97 4.91
N PHE A 672 13.63 -16.37 4.08
CA PHE A 672 13.41 -16.97 2.77
C PHE A 672 13.97 -18.39 2.78
N ASP A 673 13.12 -19.36 2.56
CA ASP A 673 13.47 -20.77 2.43
C ASP A 673 13.68 -21.14 0.97
N ASP A 674 14.31 -22.29 0.75
CA ASP A 674 14.34 -22.98 -0.54
C ASP A 674 15.04 -22.16 -1.65
N ILE A 675 16.20 -21.59 -1.32
CA ILE A 675 17.05 -20.84 -2.24
C ILE A 675 18.15 -21.76 -2.79
N ASP A 676 18.28 -21.89 -4.11
CA ASP A 676 19.35 -22.67 -4.72
C ASP A 676 20.56 -21.81 -5.10
N PHE A 677 21.54 -21.76 -4.23
CA PHE A 677 22.83 -21.08 -4.48
C PHE A 677 23.75 -21.83 -5.44
N GLY A 678 23.39 -23.06 -5.82
CA GLY A 678 24.20 -23.89 -6.69
C GLY A 678 25.58 -24.29 -6.09
N PRO A 679 26.43 -24.92 -6.89
CA PRO A 679 27.73 -25.42 -6.43
C PRO A 679 28.76 -24.31 -6.18
N ASP A 680 28.70 -23.22 -6.92
CA ASP A 680 29.64 -22.09 -6.80
C ASP A 680 29.32 -21.23 -5.57
N GLY A 681 28.04 -21.06 -5.29
CA GLY A 681 27.54 -20.33 -4.13
C GLY A 681 27.53 -18.82 -4.29
N ALA A 682 27.21 -18.13 -3.18
CA ALA A 682 27.23 -16.70 -3.08
C ALA A 682 27.56 -16.23 -1.66
N ASP A 683 28.25 -15.12 -1.53
CA ASP A 683 28.61 -14.46 -0.28
C ASP A 683 28.47 -12.93 -0.36
N THR A 684 27.88 -12.45 -1.41
CA THR A 684 27.65 -11.02 -1.66
C THR A 684 26.20 -10.83 -2.06
N VAL A 685 25.49 -9.94 -1.34
CA VAL A 685 24.06 -9.66 -1.53
C VAL A 685 23.85 -8.18 -1.70
N GLU A 686 23.03 -7.80 -2.68
CA GLU A 686 22.55 -6.44 -2.89
C GLU A 686 21.12 -6.33 -2.36
N LEU A 687 20.84 -5.28 -1.57
CA LEU A 687 19.52 -4.91 -1.10
C LEU A 687 19.19 -3.48 -1.53
N PRO A 688 18.11 -3.24 -2.25
CA PRO A 688 17.50 -1.91 -2.36
C PRO A 688 16.80 -1.54 -1.06
N ILE A 689 17.27 -0.47 -0.41
CA ILE A 689 16.90 -0.04 0.94
C ILE A 689 16.35 1.38 0.91
N PHE A 690 15.29 1.60 1.67
CA PHE A 690 14.74 2.92 1.95
C PHE A 690 14.63 3.09 3.47
N VAL A 691 15.44 3.98 4.05
CA VAL A 691 15.42 4.27 5.49
C VAL A 691 14.52 5.46 5.78
N LEU A 692 13.78 5.38 6.90
CA LEU A 692 12.88 6.43 7.36
C LEU A 692 13.55 7.35 8.38
N ASP A 693 14.56 6.86 9.08
CA ASP A 693 15.38 7.64 10.00
C ASP A 693 16.74 7.97 9.39
N GLY A 694 17.36 9.09 9.80
CA GLY A 694 18.65 9.52 9.27
C GLY A 694 19.86 8.86 9.92
N GLU A 695 19.68 8.01 10.92
CA GLU A 695 20.72 7.32 11.64
C GLU A 695 21.26 6.11 10.85
N PRO A 696 22.56 5.75 11.01
CA PRO A 696 23.08 4.53 10.42
C PRO A 696 22.28 3.31 10.84
N THR A 697 21.90 2.49 9.87
CA THR A 697 21.04 1.32 10.07
C THR A 697 21.87 0.04 10.01
N THR A 698 21.79 -0.80 11.05
CA THR A 698 22.48 -2.07 11.10
C THR A 698 21.57 -3.19 10.64
N PHE A 699 21.99 -3.93 9.62
CA PHE A 699 21.39 -5.16 9.14
C PHE A 699 22.16 -6.36 9.65
N ARG A 700 21.46 -7.42 10.08
CA ARG A 700 22.02 -8.74 10.37
C ARG A 700 21.49 -9.75 9.39
N PHE A 701 22.40 -10.56 8.86
CA PHE A 701 22.12 -11.60 7.90
C PHE A 701 22.31 -12.96 8.53
N TRP A 702 21.40 -13.89 8.23
CA TRP A 702 21.40 -15.21 8.84
C TRP A 702 21.29 -16.32 7.79
N ASP A 703 21.99 -17.42 8.03
CA ASP A 703 21.76 -18.70 7.39
C ASP A 703 20.79 -19.49 8.31
N GLY A 704 19.52 -19.49 7.95
CA GLY A 704 18.43 -20.04 8.73
C GLY A 704 17.60 -19.00 9.49
N GLU A 705 16.66 -19.47 10.32
CA GLU A 705 15.76 -18.61 11.11
C GLU A 705 16.56 -17.92 12.23
N PRO A 706 16.50 -16.57 12.32
CA PRO A 706 17.26 -15.84 13.34
C PRO A 706 16.98 -16.35 14.77
N TYR A 707 18.06 -16.61 15.50
CA TYR A 707 18.05 -17.10 16.90
C TYR A 707 17.52 -18.53 17.11
N ALA A 708 17.13 -19.27 16.08
CA ALA A 708 16.76 -20.67 16.20
C ALA A 708 18.00 -21.57 16.35
N GLU A 709 17.80 -22.76 16.93
CA GLU A 709 18.85 -23.76 17.06
C GLU A 709 19.33 -24.20 15.67
N GLY A 710 20.64 -24.21 15.46
CA GLY A 710 21.28 -24.58 14.17
C GLY A 710 21.39 -23.44 13.17
N SER A 711 20.84 -22.26 13.45
CA SER A 711 21.01 -21.08 12.60
C SER A 711 22.30 -20.34 12.93
N THR A 712 22.89 -19.69 11.93
CA THR A 712 24.17 -18.98 12.07
C THR A 712 24.02 -17.55 11.54
N MET A 713 24.44 -16.56 12.33
CA MET A 713 24.60 -15.19 11.84
C MET A 713 25.79 -15.15 10.89
N ILE A 714 25.57 -14.71 9.66
CA ILE A 714 26.55 -14.70 8.57
C ILE A 714 26.98 -13.30 8.15
N GLY A 715 26.57 -12.30 8.89
CA GLY A 715 27.05 -10.93 8.71
C GLY A 715 26.26 -9.93 9.54
N GLU A 716 26.97 -8.91 10.03
CA GLU A 716 26.39 -7.70 10.59
C GLU A 716 27.01 -6.52 9.82
N ARG A 717 26.19 -5.71 9.18
CA ARG A 717 26.65 -4.65 8.29
C ARG A 717 25.86 -3.36 8.52
N VAL A 718 26.51 -2.24 8.36
CA VAL A 718 25.91 -0.91 8.56
C VAL A 718 25.66 -0.26 7.21
N TYR A 719 24.43 0.18 7.01
CA TYR A 719 24.01 0.98 5.88
C TYR A 719 24.18 2.46 6.21
N HIS A 720 24.89 3.21 5.37
CA HIS A 720 25.29 4.59 5.63
C HIS A 720 24.69 5.63 4.65
N LYS A 721 23.93 5.21 3.64
CA LYS A 721 23.41 6.15 2.65
C LYS A 721 22.41 7.11 3.28
N PRO A 722 22.39 8.39 2.88
CA PRO A 722 21.52 9.38 3.45
C PRO A 722 20.06 9.06 3.17
N LYS A 723 19.19 9.44 4.11
CA LYS A 723 17.74 9.35 3.95
C LYS A 723 17.29 10.10 2.69
N GLN A 724 16.55 9.40 1.83
CA GLN A 724 15.86 9.97 0.69
C GLN A 724 14.44 9.41 0.67
N TRP A 725 13.45 10.31 0.85
CA TRP A 725 12.06 9.89 1.00
C TRP A 725 11.56 9.13 -0.23
N ASN A 726 10.95 7.98 0.01
CA ASN A 726 10.32 7.11 -0.99
C ASN A 726 11.25 6.67 -2.14
N VAL A 727 12.57 6.59 -1.87
CA VAL A 727 13.56 6.15 -2.86
C VAL A 727 14.35 4.96 -2.31
N TYR A 728 14.25 3.83 -2.98
CA TYR A 728 15.11 2.68 -2.71
C TYR A 728 16.53 2.93 -3.28
N GLN A 729 17.50 2.86 -2.42
CA GLN A 729 18.93 3.00 -2.76
C GLN A 729 19.58 1.62 -2.61
N PRO A 730 20.06 0.98 -3.70
CA PRO A 730 20.73 -0.32 -3.60
C PRO A 730 22.04 -0.20 -2.84
N ASP A 731 22.33 -1.17 -1.96
CA ASP A 731 23.61 -1.31 -1.29
C ASP A 731 24.06 -2.77 -1.27
N THR A 732 25.37 -3.01 -1.32
CA THR A 732 25.96 -4.33 -1.47
C THR A 732 26.68 -4.71 -0.19
N PHE A 733 26.38 -5.92 0.33
CA PHE A 733 26.91 -6.45 1.57
C PHE A 733 27.68 -7.75 1.34
N LYS A 734 28.93 -7.81 1.78
CA LYS A 734 29.73 -9.04 1.83
C LYS A 734 29.37 -9.82 3.09
N LEU A 735 29.01 -11.09 2.94
CA LEU A 735 28.72 -12.01 4.03
C LEU A 735 29.99 -12.72 4.53
N ASP A 736 29.94 -13.21 5.77
CA ASP A 736 31.08 -13.89 6.41
C ASP A 736 31.09 -15.39 6.08
N LYS A 737 30.07 -15.88 5.34
CA LYS A 737 29.92 -17.28 4.92
C LYS A 737 29.55 -17.36 3.45
N LEU A 738 30.18 -18.26 2.72
CA LEU A 738 29.78 -18.64 1.38
C LEU A 738 28.62 -19.63 1.45
N LEU A 739 27.43 -19.22 0.99
CA LEU A 739 26.22 -20.06 0.90
C LEU A 739 26.29 -20.93 -0.36
N ARG A 740 26.03 -22.22 -0.25
CA ARG A 740 26.08 -23.19 -1.37
C ARG A 740 24.90 -24.16 -1.29
N GLY A 741 24.52 -24.71 -2.45
CA GLY A 741 23.41 -25.66 -2.56
C GLY A 741 22.08 -25.04 -2.20
N ILE A 742 21.10 -25.86 -1.81
CA ILE A 742 19.80 -25.39 -1.35
C ILE A 742 19.92 -24.94 0.10
N GLY A 743 19.56 -23.70 0.37
CA GLY A 743 19.73 -23.05 1.67
C GLY A 743 18.61 -22.08 2.04
N ARG A 744 18.84 -21.38 3.13
CA ARG A 744 17.93 -20.40 3.74
C ARG A 744 18.68 -19.08 3.92
N PHE A 745 17.94 -17.98 3.83
CA PHE A 745 18.50 -16.66 4.05
C PHE A 745 17.51 -15.80 4.80
N ALA A 746 17.96 -15.12 5.87
CA ALA A 746 17.11 -14.18 6.58
C ALA A 746 17.80 -12.82 6.76
N VAL A 747 16.97 -11.77 6.77
CA VAL A 747 17.38 -10.38 7.01
C VAL A 747 16.68 -9.88 8.27
N GLU A 748 17.47 -9.42 9.25
CA GLU A 748 16.99 -8.82 10.48
C GLU A 748 16.98 -7.29 10.36
N LEU A 749 15.81 -6.70 10.69
CA LEU A 749 15.46 -5.30 10.52
C LEU A 749 15.09 -4.73 11.90
N ASN A 750 15.96 -3.92 12.49
CA ASN A 750 15.79 -3.47 13.88
C ASN A 750 15.33 -2.02 14.03
N VAL A 751 15.11 -1.31 12.93
CA VAL A 751 14.72 0.10 12.87
C VAL A 751 13.63 0.32 11.82
N LYS A 752 13.12 1.54 11.71
CA LYS A 752 12.16 1.90 10.65
C LYS A 752 12.84 1.88 9.27
N VAL A 753 12.54 0.88 8.47
CA VAL A 753 13.18 0.66 7.18
C VAL A 753 12.25 -0.07 6.22
N HIS A 754 12.41 0.20 4.93
CA HIS A 754 11.86 -0.63 3.86
C HIS A 754 12.99 -1.36 3.13
N ILE A 755 12.78 -2.63 2.81
CA ILE A 755 13.60 -3.37 1.85
C ILE A 755 12.70 -3.84 0.71
N LYS A 756 13.13 -3.61 -0.53
CA LYS A 756 12.38 -4.03 -1.72
C LYS A 756 12.53 -5.53 -1.96
N GLY A 757 13.72 -6.06 -1.73
CA GLY A 757 14.10 -7.45 -1.95
C GLY A 757 15.61 -7.58 -1.92
N PHE A 758 16.12 -8.58 -2.60
CA PHE A 758 17.57 -8.82 -2.70
C PHE A 758 17.96 -9.57 -3.96
N THR A 759 19.23 -9.44 -4.33
CA THR A 759 19.89 -10.22 -5.39
C THR A 759 21.29 -10.61 -4.92
N PHE A 760 21.67 -11.84 -5.10
CA PHE A 760 23.03 -12.28 -4.81
C PHE A 760 23.93 -12.19 -6.05
N THR A 761 25.21 -11.91 -5.82
CA THR A 761 26.23 -12.03 -6.84
C THR A 761 26.82 -13.44 -6.75
N ARG A 762 26.89 -14.18 -7.87
CA ARG A 762 27.51 -15.50 -7.93
C ARG A 762 28.97 -15.40 -7.52
N HIS A 763 29.41 -16.28 -6.63
CA HIS A 763 30.80 -16.35 -6.23
C HIS A 763 31.66 -16.76 -7.41
N SER A 764 32.78 -16.04 -7.64
CA SER A 764 33.75 -16.42 -8.68
C SER A 764 34.81 -17.31 -8.09
N ARG A 765 34.81 -18.58 -8.51
CA ARG A 765 35.85 -19.55 -8.14
C ARG A 765 37.26 -19.19 -8.65
N ALA A 766 37.37 -18.19 -9.55
CA ALA A 766 38.64 -17.72 -10.07
C ALA A 766 39.62 -17.28 -8.99
N TRP A 767 39.09 -16.77 -7.85
CA TRP A 767 39.86 -16.26 -6.73
C TRP A 767 40.07 -17.29 -5.59
N ASP A 768 39.52 -18.52 -5.75
CA ASP A 768 39.70 -19.57 -4.78
C ASP A 768 41.02 -20.28 -5.01
N THR A 769 41.57 -20.92 -3.95
CA THR A 769 42.63 -21.90 -4.13
C THR A 769 42.00 -23.19 -4.66
N LEU A 770 42.23 -23.50 -5.92
CA LEU A 770 41.69 -24.68 -6.57
C LEU A 770 42.68 -25.84 -6.63
N ALA A 771 42.25 -27.02 -6.17
CA ALA A 771 43.02 -28.23 -6.29
C ALA A 771 43.11 -28.66 -7.76
N ALA A 772 44.24 -29.16 -8.22
CA ALA A 772 44.39 -29.63 -9.60
C ALA A 772 43.41 -30.75 -9.97
N GLY A 773 43.11 -31.64 -8.99
CA GLY A 773 42.11 -32.68 -9.15
C GLY A 773 40.66 -32.25 -9.17
N ALA A 774 40.37 -30.95 -8.84
CA ALA A 774 39.05 -30.36 -8.97
C ALA A 774 38.79 -29.77 -10.37
N CYS A 775 39.61 -30.07 -11.36
CA CYS A 775 39.39 -29.67 -12.76
C CYS A 775 38.09 -30.26 -13.29
N ASP A 776 37.39 -29.51 -14.14
CA ASP A 776 36.11 -29.91 -14.76
C ASP A 776 36.36 -31.02 -15.80
N ALA A 777 37.51 -31.01 -16.46
CA ALA A 777 37.97 -32.07 -17.35
C ALA A 777 39.49 -32.18 -17.36
N VAL A 778 40.02 -33.39 -17.59
CA VAL A 778 41.45 -33.64 -17.84
C VAL A 778 41.59 -34.61 -19.03
N TYR A 779 42.49 -34.26 -19.93
CA TYR A 779 42.78 -35.05 -21.13
C TYR A 779 44.29 -35.22 -21.30
N GLY A 780 44.74 -36.28 -21.91
CA GLY A 780 46.16 -36.47 -22.29
C GLY A 780 46.65 -37.91 -22.20
N ASP A 781 47.94 -38.08 -22.56
CA ASP A 781 48.58 -39.36 -22.74
C ASP A 781 49.14 -39.95 -21.44
N SER A 782 49.50 -39.10 -20.44
CA SER A 782 50.13 -39.56 -19.21
C SER A 782 49.78 -38.64 -18.02
N PHE A 783 48.91 -39.16 -17.15
CA PHE A 783 48.58 -38.55 -15.85
C PHE A 783 47.86 -39.53 -14.94
N THR A 784 47.89 -39.29 -13.64
CA THR A 784 47.08 -40.01 -12.66
C THR A 784 46.34 -38.98 -11.78
N ARG A 785 45.00 -39.10 -11.71
CA ARG A 785 44.19 -38.28 -10.79
C ARG A 785 44.14 -38.99 -9.43
N ASP A 786 44.71 -38.38 -8.41
CA ASP A 786 44.77 -38.89 -7.04
C ASP A 786 44.09 -37.90 -6.07
N GLY A 787 42.82 -38.08 -5.89
CA GLY A 787 41.98 -37.21 -5.03
C GLY A 787 42.04 -35.76 -5.50
N SER A 788 42.61 -34.89 -4.69
CA SER A 788 42.76 -33.44 -4.97
C SER A 788 43.90 -33.14 -5.96
N ARG A 789 44.73 -34.12 -6.34
CA ARG A 789 45.96 -33.89 -7.10
C ARG A 789 45.92 -34.53 -8.49
N VAL A 790 46.76 -34.02 -9.37
CA VAL A 790 47.04 -34.68 -10.65
C VAL A 790 48.56 -34.95 -10.72
N LEU A 791 48.92 -36.24 -10.74
CA LEU A 791 50.32 -36.71 -10.64
C LEU A 791 50.81 -37.28 -11.96
N GLY A 792 52.12 -37.30 -12.15
CA GLY A 792 52.76 -37.87 -13.30
C GLY A 792 52.35 -37.24 -14.62
N ILE A 793 52.07 -35.91 -14.60
CA ILE A 793 51.77 -35.17 -15.81
C ILE A 793 52.93 -35.23 -16.77
N GLY A 794 52.71 -35.84 -17.91
CA GLY A 794 53.69 -35.99 -18.98
C GLY A 794 53.28 -35.22 -20.24
N ASN A 795 53.36 -35.87 -21.37
CA ASN A 795 53.12 -35.26 -22.68
C ASN A 795 51.62 -35.00 -22.93
N ASN A 796 51.29 -33.85 -23.54
CA ASN A 796 49.99 -33.53 -24.08
C ASN A 796 48.85 -33.64 -23.05
N VAL A 797 49.13 -33.19 -21.83
CA VAL A 797 48.09 -33.19 -20.79
C VAL A 797 47.44 -31.80 -20.67
N SER A 798 46.12 -31.73 -20.58
CA SER A 798 45.37 -30.53 -20.34
C SER A 798 44.39 -30.69 -19.20
N LEU A 799 44.39 -29.72 -18.26
CA LEU A 799 43.43 -29.61 -17.18
C LEU A 799 42.54 -28.39 -17.44
N LEU A 800 41.24 -28.58 -17.46
CA LEU A 800 40.27 -27.56 -17.79
C LEU A 800 39.50 -27.16 -16.55
N PHE A 801 39.38 -25.85 -16.33
CA PHE A 801 38.59 -25.20 -15.29
C PHE A 801 37.61 -24.21 -15.91
N ASP A 802 36.33 -24.52 -15.83
CA ASP A 802 35.26 -23.67 -16.33
C ASP A 802 34.87 -22.57 -15.32
N ARG A 803 34.11 -21.56 -15.79
CA ARG A 803 33.45 -20.53 -14.94
C ARG A 803 34.45 -19.74 -14.09
N MET A 804 35.58 -19.38 -14.65
CA MET A 804 36.63 -18.56 -14.03
C MET A 804 36.37 -17.10 -14.43
N ASP A 805 35.64 -16.34 -13.58
CA ASP A 805 35.36 -14.93 -13.86
C ASP A 805 36.33 -14.03 -13.09
N PHE A 806 37.16 -13.32 -13.85
CA PHE A 806 38.16 -12.39 -13.33
C PHE A 806 37.63 -10.95 -13.19
N GLY A 807 36.40 -10.68 -13.53
CA GLY A 807 35.76 -9.36 -13.48
C GLY A 807 36.43 -8.34 -14.38
N GLU A 808 36.12 -7.07 -14.19
CA GLU A 808 36.69 -5.97 -14.97
C GLU A 808 38.13 -5.65 -14.55
N THR A 809 38.46 -5.85 -13.27
CA THR A 809 39.82 -5.59 -12.74
C THR A 809 40.86 -6.58 -13.25
N GLY A 810 40.44 -7.79 -13.58
CA GLY A 810 41.29 -8.81 -14.14
C GLY A 810 42.32 -9.43 -13.19
N CYS A 811 43.01 -10.46 -13.68
CA CYS A 811 44.10 -11.16 -13.01
C CYS A 811 45.40 -10.98 -13.77
N CYS A 812 46.50 -10.72 -13.10
CA CYS A 812 47.86 -10.52 -13.67
C CYS A 812 48.91 -11.50 -13.12
N GLY A 813 48.50 -12.54 -12.41
CA GLY A 813 49.42 -13.50 -11.83
C GLY A 813 48.75 -14.78 -11.35
N ILE A 814 49.52 -15.79 -11.04
CA ILE A 814 49.11 -17.10 -10.52
C ILE A 814 50.15 -17.65 -9.56
N ARG A 815 49.71 -18.28 -8.48
CA ARG A 815 50.48 -19.16 -7.62
C ARG A 815 50.16 -20.60 -7.95
N ILE A 816 51.18 -21.41 -8.17
CA ILE A 816 51.08 -22.83 -8.49
C ILE A 816 51.82 -23.61 -7.42
N THR A 817 51.13 -24.57 -6.78
CA THR A 817 51.73 -25.56 -5.89
C THR A 817 51.92 -26.88 -6.64
N GLY A 818 53.17 -27.25 -6.78
CA GLY A 818 53.53 -28.45 -7.52
C GLY A 818 54.91 -28.99 -7.15
N ARG A 819 55.37 -30.05 -7.86
CA ARG A 819 56.76 -30.51 -7.81
C ARG A 819 57.20 -31.02 -9.18
N SER A 820 58.49 -30.86 -9.45
CA SER A 820 59.10 -31.29 -10.70
C SER A 820 60.61 -31.55 -10.51
N PRO A 821 61.15 -32.60 -11.09
CA PRO A 821 62.61 -32.85 -11.12
C PRO A 821 63.33 -32.04 -12.19
N LEU A 822 62.62 -31.44 -13.15
CA LEU A 822 63.21 -30.71 -14.29
C LEU A 822 63.63 -29.30 -13.91
N PRO A 823 64.70 -28.79 -14.54
CA PRO A 823 65.16 -27.41 -14.29
C PRO A 823 64.12 -26.33 -14.68
N ALA A 824 63.24 -26.65 -15.61
CA ALA A 824 62.08 -25.83 -15.95
C ALA A 824 60.96 -26.69 -16.55
N ASN A 825 59.69 -26.48 -16.15
CA ASN A 825 58.52 -27.02 -16.81
C ASN A 825 57.68 -25.84 -17.34
N THR A 826 57.46 -25.85 -18.63
CA THR A 826 56.64 -24.87 -19.31
C THR A 826 55.17 -25.22 -19.15
N VAL A 827 54.41 -24.39 -18.48
CA VAL A 827 52.97 -24.52 -18.31
C VAL A 827 52.29 -23.44 -19.16
N HIS A 828 51.46 -23.85 -20.09
CA HIS A 828 50.65 -22.94 -20.91
C HIS A 828 49.28 -22.72 -20.27
N LEU A 829 48.97 -21.51 -19.91
CA LEU A 829 47.68 -21.06 -19.43
C LEU A 829 46.87 -20.51 -20.62
N MET A 830 45.81 -21.20 -20.97
CA MET A 830 44.93 -20.81 -22.07
C MET A 830 43.62 -20.24 -21.47
N PHE A 831 43.28 -19.05 -21.79
CA PHE A 831 42.10 -18.32 -21.32
C PHE A 831 41.11 -18.17 -22.48
N ALA A 832 40.21 -19.08 -22.66
CA ALA A 832 39.15 -19.01 -23.70
C ALA A 832 37.99 -18.15 -23.19
N ALA A 833 37.52 -17.22 -23.99
CA ALA A 833 36.36 -16.41 -23.65
C ALA A 833 35.10 -17.28 -23.60
N ALA A 834 34.25 -17.06 -22.58
CA ALA A 834 33.02 -17.84 -22.35
C ALA A 834 31.99 -17.69 -23.49
N ASP A 835 32.04 -16.62 -24.25
CA ASP A 835 31.19 -16.28 -25.42
C ASP A 835 31.71 -16.82 -26.75
N GLY A 836 32.81 -17.62 -26.73
CA GLY A 836 33.43 -18.16 -27.94
C GLY A 836 34.38 -17.17 -28.68
N GLY A 837 34.78 -16.10 -28.00
CA GLY A 837 35.77 -15.15 -28.48
C GLY A 837 37.19 -15.67 -28.54
N GLU A 838 38.17 -14.77 -28.68
CA GLU A 838 39.61 -15.11 -28.82
C GLU A 838 40.16 -15.78 -27.55
N THR A 839 41.00 -16.78 -27.73
CA THR A 839 41.71 -17.48 -26.64
C THR A 839 43.06 -16.78 -26.40
N GLU A 840 43.21 -16.20 -25.21
CA GLU A 840 44.50 -15.64 -24.80
C GLU A 840 45.40 -16.69 -24.21
N ARG A 841 46.69 -16.57 -24.50
CA ARG A 841 47.70 -17.51 -23.98
C ARG A 841 48.70 -16.76 -23.09
N ARG A 842 48.99 -17.37 -21.94
CA ARG A 842 50.12 -17.00 -21.08
C ARG A 842 51.03 -18.19 -20.88
N VAL A 843 52.28 -17.97 -20.58
CA VAL A 843 53.23 -19.05 -20.36
C VAL A 843 53.99 -18.79 -19.08
N VAL A 844 54.08 -19.79 -18.21
CA VAL A 844 54.87 -19.76 -16.98
C VAL A 844 55.88 -20.90 -16.94
N GLU A 845 57.05 -20.66 -16.38
CA GLU A 845 58.12 -21.65 -16.25
C GLU A 845 58.29 -22.08 -14.80
N PHE A 846 57.80 -23.27 -14.46
CA PHE A 846 57.90 -23.81 -13.10
C PHE A 846 59.29 -24.44 -12.91
N GLY A 847 60.03 -23.88 -11.96
CA GLY A 847 61.40 -24.28 -11.68
C GLY A 847 61.53 -25.63 -10.94
N PRO A 848 62.72 -26.16 -10.71
CA PRO A 848 62.97 -27.48 -10.08
C PRO A 848 62.49 -27.44 -8.62
N GLN A 849 61.70 -28.41 -8.24
CA GLN A 849 61.09 -28.54 -6.92
C GLN A 849 60.94 -30.03 -6.57
N ALA A 850 61.82 -30.55 -5.72
CA ALA A 850 61.82 -32.00 -5.36
C ALA A 850 60.65 -32.41 -4.48
N ASP A 851 60.31 -31.52 -3.50
CA ASP A 851 59.19 -31.65 -2.61
C ASP A 851 58.05 -30.72 -3.07
N TRP A 852 56.85 -30.91 -2.52
CA TRP A 852 55.72 -29.98 -2.78
C TRP A 852 56.08 -28.55 -2.37
N GLY A 853 56.01 -27.64 -3.33
CA GLY A 853 56.31 -26.22 -3.10
C GLY A 853 55.54 -25.27 -3.99
N GLU A 854 55.47 -24.03 -3.59
CA GLU A 854 54.70 -22.98 -4.26
C GLU A 854 55.65 -22.07 -5.06
N GLN A 855 55.23 -21.74 -6.28
CA GLN A 855 55.90 -20.70 -7.10
C GLN A 855 54.88 -19.71 -7.63
N THR A 856 55.24 -18.42 -7.68
CA THR A 856 54.38 -17.32 -8.11
C THR A 856 54.88 -16.75 -9.45
N PHE A 857 53.93 -16.52 -10.34
CA PHE A 857 54.18 -16.03 -11.70
C PHE A 857 53.32 -14.80 -11.98
N THR A 858 53.86 -13.89 -12.81
CA THR A 858 53.15 -12.70 -13.27
C THR A 858 53.00 -12.72 -14.78
N PHE A 859 51.93 -12.15 -15.31
CA PHE A 859 51.67 -12.08 -16.74
C PHE A 859 50.78 -10.86 -17.07
N GLU A 860 50.60 -10.57 -18.35
CA GLU A 860 49.69 -9.52 -18.82
C GLU A 860 48.26 -9.81 -18.35
N PRO A 861 47.54 -8.81 -17.88
CA PRO A 861 46.18 -8.99 -17.30
C PRO A 861 45.21 -9.74 -18.23
N VAL A 862 44.38 -10.56 -17.59
CA VAL A 862 43.24 -11.26 -18.23
C VAL A 862 41.96 -10.87 -17.48
N THR A 863 40.92 -10.43 -18.20
CA THR A 863 39.68 -9.92 -17.63
C THR A 863 38.46 -10.74 -18.08
N GLY A 864 37.35 -10.60 -17.34
CA GLY A 864 36.04 -11.21 -17.65
C GLY A 864 35.97 -12.71 -17.42
N ALA A 865 34.83 -13.29 -17.84
CA ALA A 865 34.55 -14.70 -17.69
C ALA A 865 35.35 -15.55 -18.70
N ARG A 866 36.10 -16.54 -18.17
CA ARG A 866 37.00 -17.36 -18.94
C ARG A 866 36.82 -18.85 -18.59
N GLN A 867 37.16 -19.70 -19.56
CA GLN A 867 37.53 -21.08 -19.35
C GLN A 867 39.07 -21.15 -19.33
N VAL A 868 39.63 -21.68 -18.24
CA VAL A 868 41.09 -21.73 -18.07
C VAL A 868 41.57 -23.17 -18.31
N THR A 869 42.53 -23.35 -19.23
CA THR A 869 43.14 -24.64 -19.48
C THR A 869 44.62 -24.58 -19.18
N PHE A 870 45.08 -25.42 -18.26
CA PHE A 870 46.53 -25.69 -18.07
C PHE A 870 46.92 -26.76 -19.09
N LEU A 871 47.80 -26.39 -20.03
CA LEU A 871 48.29 -27.27 -21.08
C LEU A 871 49.77 -27.58 -20.88
N PHE A 872 50.08 -28.87 -20.77
CA PHE A 872 51.44 -29.39 -20.61
C PHE A 872 51.88 -30.07 -21.90
N LEU A 873 52.93 -29.61 -22.50
CA LEU A 873 53.46 -30.07 -23.78
C LEU A 873 54.49 -31.18 -23.63
N PRO A 874 54.95 -31.85 -24.71
CA PRO A 874 55.97 -32.89 -24.64
C PRO A 874 57.26 -32.45 -23.95
N GLY A 875 57.76 -33.30 -23.01
CA GLY A 875 58.91 -33.04 -22.19
C GLY A 875 58.60 -32.61 -20.76
N THR A 876 57.36 -32.47 -20.41
CA THR A 876 56.88 -32.16 -19.03
C THR A 876 57.07 -33.37 -18.10
N GLN A 877 57.50 -33.12 -16.86
CA GLN A 877 57.43 -34.01 -15.69
C GLN A 877 56.97 -33.21 -14.51
N PHE A 878 55.66 -33.28 -14.21
CA PHE A 878 55.04 -32.39 -13.23
C PHE A 878 53.98 -33.10 -12.39
N ASP A 879 54.01 -32.87 -11.09
CA ASP A 879 52.91 -33.20 -10.19
C ASP A 879 52.27 -31.90 -9.73
N PHE A 880 50.95 -31.80 -9.86
CA PHE A 880 50.18 -30.63 -9.65
C PHE A 880 49.21 -30.82 -8.45
N ASP A 881 49.38 -29.95 -7.43
CA ASP A 881 48.53 -29.98 -6.23
C ASP A 881 47.39 -28.95 -6.33
N SER A 882 47.73 -27.66 -6.46
CA SER A 882 46.74 -26.62 -6.46
C SER A 882 47.29 -25.33 -7.10
N PHE A 883 46.38 -24.37 -7.34
CA PHE A 883 46.72 -23.03 -7.81
C PHE A 883 45.77 -21.99 -7.27
N THR A 884 46.21 -20.73 -7.27
CA THR A 884 45.36 -19.53 -6.96
C THR A 884 45.77 -18.40 -7.91
N PHE A 885 44.84 -17.74 -8.57
CA PHE A 885 45.04 -16.56 -9.38
C PHE A 885 45.18 -15.30 -8.55
#